data_5b45e5e86ce61cfc04878a140a9f1993
#
_entry.id   5b45e5e86ce61cfc04878a140a9f1993
#
_cell.length_a   1.000
_cell.length_b   1.000
_cell.length_c   1.000
_cell.angle_alpha   90.00
_cell.angle_beta   90.00
_cell.angle_gamma   90.00
#
_symmetry.space_group_name_H-M   'P 1'
#
loop_
_entity.id
_entity.type
_entity.pdbx_description
1 polymer ?
#
loop_
_entity_poly.entity_id
_entity_poly.type
_entity_poly.pdbx_seq_one_letter_code
_entity_poly.pdbx_strand_id
1 'polypeptide(L)'
;MATKKKYESMRIMSLEGSMLCKGDVFTATKDGKPDPQAFRGILDESLDTLKLAEVYARHEDEIGYPYLDGKKRFSRAVVNLSFNRAVKVYETYGNRYVLNGYSVTDEDMEDHVCFCTVGGKATLIAIDVSYREDSRYAPVEEPLPDALLGKYFKYDPETRSYKRSDKTIPTDVTCQEIREHLYTHGFDIDGVHYVRYKRSAGASRNGKCLFIAEPLYADMMAWSSCDLSADTASDQASWQAYIALTLSSIENVIKLPKKSILIIRDRVSRFKADAVCVKETDAHDLRAEEEETEIENVIWDGEALLDASVFYDNGYNDHGMMLLRNRFFKTCAFNTNLQDWFFDNDITQISQLAGYTTARNIKDIKLVITESSVKYLKFMPKDMPFEQKCKRFLDALYEGKNNSEFGVVKADHDAPLMDGLMAHTNYQLLNTLGLTREGIGKLLEPSFRYLQDMLDRSPVLRYQINMTTDHATIAEQELPDLAKYRRDTVLDMTCRTPLFEQTEFYKSFRSDTTKYFKKRLKKGRVAVCGNYQVLFGNAYEFLLALTDESYEPTESFSLDDGQVCTTAFAHGEMVLCARSPHITMGNLYLARNVHCYDLLRYFNLTPNIICVNAIESNIQQRPWCRPARHQGRMIRSARSFRR
;
A
#
# COMPACT_ATOMS: atom_id res chain seq x y z
N MET A 1 -12.19 29.29 2.96
CA MET A 1 -11.89 27.92 2.46
C MET A 1 -10.64 28.01 1.59
N ALA A 2 -9.49 27.58 2.09
CA ALA A 2 -8.32 27.43 1.24
C ALA A 2 -8.64 26.29 0.26
N THR A 3 -8.64 26.59 -1.03
CA THR A 3 -8.81 25.58 -2.08
C THR A 3 -7.68 24.56 -1.93
N LYS A 4 -8.01 23.34 -1.49
CA LYS A 4 -7.07 22.21 -1.51
C LYS A 4 -6.44 22.18 -2.89
N LYS A 5 -5.12 22.39 -2.96
CA LYS A 5 -4.37 22.32 -4.21
C LYS A 5 -4.49 20.86 -4.67
N LYS A 6 -5.31 20.62 -5.67
CA LYS A 6 -5.46 19.28 -6.23
C LYS A 6 -4.21 19.03 -7.06
N TYR A 7 -3.30 18.25 -6.53
CA TYR A 7 -2.11 17.82 -7.25
C TYR A 7 -2.53 16.97 -8.45
N GLU A 8 -2.00 17.30 -9.63
CA GLU A 8 -2.36 16.60 -10.85
C GLU A 8 -1.52 15.34 -11.00
N SER A 9 -2.15 14.19 -11.17
CA SER A 9 -1.48 12.96 -11.56
C SER A 9 -0.92 13.07 -12.98
N MET A 10 0.22 12.43 -13.24
CA MET A 10 0.80 12.35 -14.57
C MET A 10 0.65 10.95 -15.16
N ARG A 11 0.53 10.88 -16.49
CA ARG A 11 0.58 9.61 -17.18
C ARG A 11 2.02 9.21 -17.43
N ILE A 12 2.31 7.94 -17.15
CA ILE A 12 3.63 7.33 -17.38
C ILE A 12 3.47 6.07 -18.24
N MET A 13 4.56 5.67 -18.85
CA MET A 13 4.61 4.37 -19.52
C MET A 13 4.39 3.25 -18.50
N SER A 14 3.54 2.27 -18.87
CA SER A 14 3.32 1.07 -18.07
C SER A 14 3.34 -0.14 -18.98
N LEU A 15 4.43 -0.90 -18.92
CA LEU A 15 4.76 -1.96 -19.84
C LEU A 15 4.90 -3.28 -19.10
N GLU A 16 4.82 -4.37 -19.87
CA GLU A 16 5.17 -5.69 -19.39
C GLU A 16 6.63 -5.98 -19.77
N GLY A 17 7.44 -6.47 -18.84
CA GLY A 17 8.86 -6.74 -19.08
C GLY A 17 9.13 -7.65 -20.27
N SER A 18 8.23 -8.58 -20.55
CA SER A 18 8.29 -9.45 -21.73
C SER A 18 8.28 -8.70 -23.06
N MET A 19 7.76 -7.47 -23.12
CA MET A 19 7.76 -6.66 -24.35
C MET A 19 9.15 -6.11 -24.67
N LEU A 20 9.99 -5.92 -23.64
CA LEU A 20 11.33 -5.37 -23.76
C LEU A 20 12.40 -6.44 -24.05
N CYS A 21 12.07 -7.71 -23.87
CA CYS A 21 13.00 -8.84 -24.08
C CYS A 21 13.01 -9.38 -25.49
N LYS A 22 12.15 -8.89 -26.39
CA LYS A 22 12.01 -9.44 -27.75
C LYS A 22 13.01 -8.88 -28.77
N GLY A 23 13.96 -8.05 -28.35
CA GLY A 23 14.96 -7.46 -29.24
C GLY A 23 14.44 -6.40 -30.20
N ASP A 24 13.14 -6.14 -30.24
CA ASP A 24 12.55 -5.05 -31.01
C ASP A 24 12.82 -3.71 -30.31
N VAL A 25 13.21 -2.70 -31.07
CA VAL A 25 13.33 -1.35 -30.56
C VAL A 25 11.93 -0.88 -30.17
N PHE A 26 11.67 -0.79 -28.88
CA PHE A 26 10.37 -0.34 -28.37
C PHE A 26 10.27 1.17 -28.51
N THR A 27 9.24 1.63 -29.22
CA THR A 27 8.91 3.05 -29.34
C THR A 27 7.62 3.35 -28.58
N ALA A 28 7.67 4.35 -27.71
CA ALA A 28 6.51 4.79 -26.94
C ALA A 28 5.63 5.79 -27.70
N THR A 29 6.07 6.21 -28.88
CA THR A 29 5.38 7.18 -29.73
C THR A 29 4.94 6.55 -31.03
N LYS A 30 3.75 6.95 -31.49
CA LYS A 30 3.23 6.62 -32.80
C LYS A 30 2.88 7.93 -33.53
N ASP A 31 3.45 8.12 -34.71
CA ASP A 31 3.26 9.35 -35.52
C ASP A 31 3.60 10.65 -34.73
N GLY A 32 4.65 10.62 -33.91
CA GLY A 32 5.10 11.76 -33.10
C GLY A 32 4.21 12.09 -31.89
N LYS A 33 3.23 11.24 -31.57
CA LYS A 33 2.34 11.40 -30.41
C LYS A 33 2.52 10.23 -29.42
N PRO A 34 2.25 10.45 -28.12
CA PRO A 34 2.26 9.36 -27.13
C PRO A 34 1.32 8.24 -27.53
N ASP A 35 1.82 7.00 -27.55
CA ASP A 35 0.96 5.84 -27.78
C ASP A 35 0.10 5.60 -26.52
N PRO A 36 -1.24 5.65 -26.61
CA PRO A 36 -2.12 5.40 -25.47
C PRO A 36 -1.95 3.97 -24.90
N GLN A 37 -1.44 3.03 -25.70
CA GLN A 37 -1.17 1.67 -25.25
C GLN A 37 0.08 1.60 -24.36
N ALA A 38 1.07 2.45 -24.59
CA ALA A 38 2.26 2.55 -23.76
C ALA A 38 2.00 3.38 -22.48
N PHE A 39 1.33 4.53 -22.60
CA PHE A 39 1.08 5.47 -21.51
C PHE A 39 -0.20 5.17 -20.71
N ARG A 40 -0.36 3.93 -20.27
CA ARG A 40 -1.52 3.49 -19.44
C ARG A 40 -1.32 3.70 -17.96
N GLY A 41 -0.09 3.89 -17.51
CA GLY A 41 0.23 4.10 -16.11
C GLY A 41 -0.17 5.49 -15.62
N ILE A 42 -0.54 5.56 -14.36
CA ILE A 42 -0.77 6.82 -13.64
C ILE A 42 0.23 6.87 -12.50
N LEU A 43 0.92 7.98 -12.38
CA LEU A 43 1.76 8.30 -11.24
C LEU A 43 1.10 9.46 -10.49
N ASP A 44 0.61 9.14 -9.29
CA ASP A 44 0.01 10.13 -8.42
C ASP A 44 1.08 11.09 -7.86
N GLU A 45 0.65 12.28 -7.50
CA GLU A 45 1.52 13.24 -6.84
C GLU A 45 2.10 12.64 -5.56
N SER A 46 3.39 12.86 -5.36
CA SER A 46 4.17 12.36 -4.22
C SER A 46 5.36 13.28 -3.97
N LEU A 47 6.05 13.12 -2.86
CA LEU A 47 7.30 13.86 -2.64
C LEU A 47 8.35 13.52 -3.71
N ASP A 48 8.31 12.30 -4.22
CA ASP A 48 9.18 11.84 -5.30
C ASP A 48 8.89 12.59 -6.60
N THR A 49 7.62 12.77 -6.97
CA THR A 49 7.23 13.49 -8.19
C THR A 49 7.52 14.98 -8.10
N LEU A 50 7.39 15.57 -6.91
CA LEU A 50 7.78 16.97 -6.67
C LEU A 50 9.28 17.18 -6.89
N LYS A 51 10.11 16.30 -6.29
CA LYS A 51 11.56 16.35 -6.49
C LYS A 51 11.96 16.02 -7.91
N LEU A 52 11.30 15.02 -8.52
CA LEU A 52 11.54 14.64 -9.90
C LEU A 52 11.31 15.81 -10.87
N ALA A 53 10.29 16.62 -10.64
CA ALA A 53 10.04 17.80 -11.49
C ALA A 53 11.19 18.81 -11.44
N GLU A 54 11.80 19.00 -10.25
CA GLU A 54 12.98 19.86 -10.09
C GLU A 54 14.22 19.29 -10.81
N VAL A 55 14.46 17.98 -10.63
CA VAL A 55 15.60 17.28 -11.25
C VAL A 55 15.44 17.20 -12.76
N TYR A 56 14.24 16.88 -13.24
CA TYR A 56 13.94 16.74 -14.67
C TYR A 56 14.22 18.02 -15.45
N ALA A 57 13.89 19.17 -14.90
CA ALA A 57 14.14 20.47 -15.55
C ALA A 57 15.62 20.72 -15.87
N ARG A 58 16.55 20.00 -15.26
CA ARG A 58 18.00 20.09 -15.52
C ARG A 58 18.49 19.14 -16.63
N HIS A 59 17.66 18.18 -17.02
CA HIS A 59 17.98 17.09 -17.96
C HIS A 59 16.99 17.01 -19.12
N GLU A 60 16.21 18.06 -19.37
CA GLU A 60 15.19 18.07 -20.45
C GLU A 60 15.81 17.84 -21.82
N ASP A 61 17.01 18.36 -22.05
CA ASP A 61 17.72 18.19 -23.33
C ASP A 61 18.15 16.74 -23.59
N GLU A 62 18.41 15.96 -22.52
CA GLU A 62 18.86 14.57 -22.62
C GLU A 62 17.68 13.59 -22.75
N ILE A 63 16.58 13.86 -22.07
CA ILE A 63 15.43 12.95 -21.97
C ILE A 63 14.33 13.33 -22.97
N GLY A 64 14.27 14.60 -23.34
CA GLY A 64 13.21 15.20 -24.13
C GLY A 64 12.02 15.66 -23.30
N TYR A 65 11.27 16.61 -23.82
CA TYR A 65 10.16 17.23 -23.12
C TYR A 65 8.99 16.27 -22.86
N PRO A 66 8.23 16.48 -21.78
CA PRO A 66 6.99 15.73 -21.55
C PRO A 66 6.00 15.99 -22.69
N TYR A 67 5.29 14.96 -23.10
CA TYR A 67 4.22 15.16 -24.08
C TYR A 67 2.99 15.78 -23.40
N LEU A 68 2.33 16.70 -24.11
CA LEU A 68 1.09 17.31 -23.69
C LEU A 68 -0.03 16.97 -24.67
N ASP A 69 -1.16 16.50 -24.15
CA ASP A 69 -2.38 16.32 -24.92
C ASP A 69 -3.54 16.97 -24.14
N GLY A 70 -3.89 18.18 -24.52
CA GLY A 70 -4.79 19.03 -23.76
C GLY A 70 -4.25 19.32 -22.35
N LYS A 71 -4.97 18.89 -21.31
CA LYS A 71 -4.54 19.01 -19.92
C LYS A 71 -3.73 17.82 -19.40
N LYS A 72 -3.58 16.75 -20.19
CA LYS A 72 -2.88 15.53 -19.77
C LYS A 72 -1.39 15.68 -19.97
N ARG A 73 -0.61 15.39 -18.92
CA ARG A 73 0.86 15.33 -18.95
C ARG A 73 1.30 13.89 -19.08
N PHE A 74 2.19 13.62 -20.03
CA PHE A 74 2.79 12.31 -20.29
C PHE A 74 4.29 12.41 -20.00
N SER A 75 4.75 11.76 -18.95
CA SER A 75 6.14 11.85 -18.54
C SER A 75 6.98 10.71 -19.12
N ARG A 76 8.17 11.05 -19.59
CA ARG A 76 9.21 10.12 -20.01
C ARG A 76 10.22 9.83 -18.90
N ALA A 77 10.13 10.52 -17.77
CA ALA A 77 11.10 10.39 -16.68
C ALA A 77 11.08 9.01 -16.03
N VAL A 78 9.90 8.37 -15.97
CA VAL A 78 9.69 7.13 -15.22
C VAL A 78 8.85 6.15 -16.03
N VAL A 79 9.20 4.88 -15.97
CA VAL A 79 8.46 3.75 -16.55
C VAL A 79 8.08 2.76 -15.47
N ASN A 80 6.82 2.30 -15.48
CA ASN A 80 6.36 1.25 -14.60
C ASN A 80 6.39 -0.09 -15.33
N LEU A 81 7.18 -1.05 -14.85
CA LEU A 81 7.20 -2.40 -15.40
C LEU A 81 6.45 -3.39 -14.53
N SER A 82 5.75 -4.30 -15.17
CA SER A 82 5.19 -5.52 -14.58
C SER A 82 5.89 -6.76 -15.13
N PHE A 83 5.92 -7.85 -14.35
CA PHE A 83 6.62 -9.09 -14.68
C PHE A 83 5.68 -10.28 -14.49
N ASN A 84 4.55 -10.25 -15.22
CA ASN A 84 3.49 -11.26 -15.09
C ASN A 84 3.51 -12.28 -16.22
N ARG A 85 4.29 -12.02 -17.26
CA ARG A 85 4.35 -12.86 -18.46
C ARG A 85 5.77 -13.31 -18.74
N ALA A 86 5.96 -14.60 -18.83
CA ALA A 86 7.15 -15.19 -19.41
C ALA A 86 7.14 -14.98 -20.94
N VAL A 87 8.30 -15.04 -21.56
CA VAL A 87 8.44 -14.88 -23.00
C VAL A 87 9.27 -16.02 -23.59
N LYS A 88 8.91 -16.44 -24.78
CA LYS A 88 9.77 -17.29 -25.60
C LYS A 88 10.71 -16.37 -26.38
N VAL A 89 11.99 -16.49 -26.11
CA VAL A 89 13.04 -15.76 -26.82
C VAL A 89 13.72 -16.72 -27.78
N TYR A 90 13.84 -16.30 -29.01
CA TYR A 90 14.44 -17.09 -30.07
C TYR A 90 15.66 -16.36 -30.63
N GLU A 91 16.78 -17.06 -30.68
CA GLU A 91 17.92 -16.62 -31.50
C GLU A 91 17.71 -17.07 -32.93
N THR A 92 17.92 -16.17 -33.86
CA THR A 92 17.87 -16.52 -35.27
C THR A 92 19.20 -17.12 -35.71
N TYR A 93 19.16 -18.36 -36.17
CA TYR A 93 20.32 -19.04 -36.69
C TYR A 93 20.08 -19.31 -38.17
N GLY A 94 20.64 -18.48 -39.04
CA GLY A 94 20.26 -18.45 -40.44
C GLY A 94 18.77 -18.10 -40.58
N ASN A 95 17.98 -18.97 -41.19
CA ASN A 95 16.54 -18.84 -41.30
C ASN A 95 15.78 -19.70 -40.29
N ARG A 96 16.42 -20.09 -39.21
CA ARG A 96 15.85 -20.94 -38.13
C ARG A 96 15.87 -20.21 -36.81
N TYR A 97 14.92 -20.50 -35.96
CA TYR A 97 14.89 -20.00 -34.61
C TYR A 97 15.53 -21.00 -33.65
N VAL A 98 16.28 -20.50 -32.68
CA VAL A 98 16.94 -21.30 -31.68
C VAL A 98 16.33 -20.92 -30.30
N LEU A 99 15.89 -21.92 -29.56
CA LEU A 99 15.28 -21.79 -28.26
C LEU A 99 16.27 -22.35 -27.21
N ASN A 100 16.89 -21.51 -26.38
CA ASN A 100 17.91 -21.93 -25.42
C ASN A 100 18.99 -22.82 -26.05
N GLY A 101 19.46 -22.50 -27.24
CA GLY A 101 20.38 -23.32 -28.02
C GLY A 101 19.76 -24.44 -28.83
N TYR A 102 18.42 -24.60 -28.79
CA TYR A 102 17.69 -25.61 -29.54
C TYR A 102 16.84 -24.99 -30.65
N SER A 103 16.92 -25.59 -31.82
CA SER A 103 16.16 -25.11 -32.96
C SER A 103 14.69 -25.47 -32.83
N VAL A 104 13.85 -24.48 -33.05
CA VAL A 104 12.37 -24.57 -33.03
C VAL A 104 11.78 -23.76 -34.18
N THR A 105 10.53 -23.98 -34.55
CA THR A 105 10.01 -23.44 -35.79
C THR A 105 9.28 -22.11 -35.68
N ASP A 106 8.29 -21.95 -34.78
CA ASP A 106 7.47 -20.75 -34.61
C ASP A 106 6.56 -20.85 -33.41
N GLU A 107 5.42 -20.14 -33.38
CA GLU A 107 4.46 -20.18 -32.31
C GLU A 107 3.85 -21.56 -32.06
N ASP A 108 3.72 -22.36 -33.08
CA ASP A 108 3.23 -23.76 -32.99
C ASP A 108 4.39 -24.74 -32.85
N MET A 109 5.51 -24.27 -32.41
CA MET A 109 6.74 -25.00 -32.32
C MET A 109 6.71 -26.22 -31.46
N GLU A 110 5.77 -26.22 -30.57
CA GLU A 110 5.55 -27.38 -29.73
C GLU A 110 5.32 -28.64 -30.52
N ASP A 111 4.69 -28.52 -31.65
CA ASP A 111 4.41 -29.61 -32.58
C ASP A 111 5.51 -29.77 -33.64
N HIS A 112 6.39 -28.80 -33.75
CA HIS A 112 7.41 -28.74 -34.81
C HIS A 112 8.84 -29.01 -34.34
N VAL A 113 9.02 -29.27 -33.03
CA VAL A 113 10.31 -29.73 -32.51
C VAL A 113 10.51 -31.20 -32.85
N CYS A 114 11.47 -31.50 -33.67
CA CYS A 114 11.85 -32.83 -34.02
C CYS A 114 13.22 -33.18 -33.45
N PHE A 115 13.38 -34.43 -33.05
CA PHE A 115 14.69 -34.98 -32.73
C PHE A 115 14.84 -36.40 -33.25
N CYS A 116 16.04 -36.76 -33.58
CA CYS A 116 16.42 -38.09 -34.00
C CYS A 116 17.61 -38.61 -33.18
N THR A 117 17.91 -39.87 -33.30
CA THR A 117 19.10 -40.46 -32.68
C THR A 117 20.23 -40.49 -33.67
N VAL A 118 21.28 -39.70 -33.44
CA VAL A 118 22.51 -39.69 -34.24
C VAL A 118 23.67 -40.18 -33.35
N GLY A 119 24.33 -41.23 -33.79
CA GLY A 119 25.47 -41.78 -33.03
C GLY A 119 25.11 -42.26 -31.63
N GLY A 120 23.86 -42.67 -31.38
CA GLY A 120 23.38 -43.11 -30.07
C GLY A 120 22.97 -41.97 -29.12
N LYS A 121 23.00 -40.71 -29.56
CA LYS A 121 22.54 -39.54 -28.79
C LYS A 121 21.29 -38.95 -29.44
N ALA A 122 20.35 -38.53 -28.62
CA ALA A 122 19.21 -37.76 -29.11
C ALA A 122 19.69 -36.38 -29.61
N THR A 123 19.35 -36.06 -30.86
CA THR A 123 19.78 -34.82 -31.52
C THR A 123 18.55 -34.05 -31.98
N LEU A 124 18.53 -32.77 -31.71
CA LEU A 124 17.42 -31.88 -32.07
C LEU A 124 17.50 -31.55 -33.57
N ILE A 125 16.35 -31.65 -34.23
CA ILE A 125 16.17 -31.19 -35.58
C ILE A 125 15.07 -30.15 -35.57
N ALA A 126 15.35 -28.96 -36.11
CA ALA A 126 14.36 -27.91 -36.24
C ALA A 126 13.91 -27.72 -37.68
N ILE A 127 12.69 -27.29 -37.82
CA ILE A 127 12.15 -26.83 -39.09
C ILE A 127 12.57 -25.38 -39.30
N ASP A 128 12.98 -25.04 -40.50
CA ASP A 128 13.30 -23.67 -40.88
C ASP A 128 12.00 -22.87 -41.05
N VAL A 129 11.85 -21.81 -40.23
CA VAL A 129 10.62 -21.01 -40.20
C VAL A 129 10.36 -20.28 -41.51
N SER A 130 11.40 -19.87 -42.21
CA SER A 130 11.27 -19.17 -43.49
C SER A 130 10.75 -20.06 -44.64
N TYR A 131 10.78 -21.36 -44.46
CA TYR A 131 10.30 -22.35 -45.42
C TYR A 131 9.05 -23.11 -44.96
N ARG A 132 8.31 -22.58 -44.06
CA ARG A 132 7.11 -23.22 -43.50
C ARG A 132 6.12 -23.63 -44.57
N GLU A 133 5.88 -22.79 -45.58
CA GLU A 133 4.98 -23.07 -46.70
C GLU A 133 5.53 -24.14 -47.64
N ASP A 134 6.83 -24.23 -47.76
CA ASP A 134 7.51 -25.18 -48.64
C ASP A 134 7.77 -26.55 -47.97
N SER A 135 7.41 -26.71 -46.71
CA SER A 135 7.68 -27.93 -45.92
C SER A 135 9.16 -28.32 -45.87
N ARG A 136 10.05 -27.36 -46.11
CA ARG A 136 11.48 -27.61 -45.98
C ARG A 136 11.94 -27.37 -44.57
N TYR A 137 12.85 -28.18 -44.09
CA TYR A 137 13.51 -28.01 -42.81
C TYR A 137 15.01 -28.29 -42.94
N ALA A 138 15.77 -27.62 -42.12
CA ALA A 138 17.19 -27.84 -42.04
C ALA A 138 17.50 -28.44 -40.66
N PRO A 139 18.08 -29.62 -40.57
CA PRO A 139 18.46 -30.21 -39.31
C PRO A 139 19.60 -29.41 -38.67
N VAL A 140 19.49 -29.22 -37.36
CA VAL A 140 20.59 -28.76 -36.51
C VAL A 140 20.98 -29.95 -35.64
N GLU A 141 22.15 -30.51 -35.93
CA GLU A 141 22.65 -31.69 -35.22
C GLU A 141 23.32 -31.27 -33.91
N GLU A 142 22.51 -31.01 -32.89
CA GLU A 142 22.99 -30.73 -31.53
C GLU A 142 22.42 -31.75 -30.54
N PRO A 143 23.25 -32.36 -29.67
CA PRO A 143 22.78 -33.26 -28.64
C PRO A 143 21.95 -32.51 -27.60
N LEU A 144 20.75 -33.02 -27.31
CA LEU A 144 19.92 -32.50 -26.23
C LEU A 144 20.59 -32.77 -24.86
N PRO A 145 20.75 -31.76 -24.00
CA PRO A 145 21.20 -31.99 -22.65
C PRO A 145 20.29 -32.95 -21.90
N ASP A 146 20.86 -33.82 -21.06
CA ASP A 146 20.14 -34.80 -20.27
C ASP A 146 19.04 -34.17 -19.36
N ALA A 147 19.30 -32.96 -18.87
CA ALA A 147 18.32 -32.21 -18.09
C ALA A 147 17.02 -31.86 -18.85
N LEU A 148 17.11 -31.62 -20.15
CA LEU A 148 15.93 -31.38 -20.99
C LEU A 148 15.29 -32.70 -21.45
N LEU A 149 16.07 -33.70 -21.78
CA LEU A 149 15.55 -35.01 -22.13
C LEU A 149 14.66 -35.57 -21.01
N GLY A 150 15.13 -35.59 -19.77
CA GLY A 150 14.38 -36.10 -18.62
C GLY A 150 13.14 -35.29 -18.23
N LYS A 151 13.14 -33.99 -18.54
CA LYS A 151 12.08 -33.08 -18.13
C LYS A 151 10.93 -32.98 -19.13
N TYR A 152 11.21 -33.01 -20.42
CA TYR A 152 10.24 -32.74 -21.49
C TYR A 152 10.00 -33.89 -22.43
N PHE A 153 10.87 -34.87 -22.46
CA PHE A 153 10.78 -36.05 -23.31
C PHE A 153 10.85 -37.31 -22.44
N LYS A 154 10.00 -38.26 -22.75
CA LYS A 154 10.05 -39.60 -22.18
C LYS A 154 10.61 -40.58 -23.19
N TYR A 155 11.60 -41.34 -22.77
CA TYR A 155 12.10 -42.43 -23.60
C TYR A 155 11.07 -43.56 -23.66
N ASP A 156 10.70 -43.94 -24.88
CA ASP A 156 9.85 -45.10 -25.17
C ASP A 156 10.73 -46.28 -25.55
N PRO A 157 10.86 -47.31 -24.72
CA PRO A 157 11.74 -48.43 -25.00
C PRO A 157 11.24 -49.31 -26.11
N GLU A 158 9.93 -49.34 -26.42
CA GLU A 158 9.37 -50.12 -27.51
C GLU A 158 9.74 -49.54 -28.88
N THR A 159 9.62 -48.23 -29.03
CA THR A 159 9.95 -47.55 -30.28
C THR A 159 11.41 -47.08 -30.31
N ARG A 160 12.14 -47.24 -29.23
CA ARG A 160 13.52 -46.76 -29.01
C ARG A 160 13.68 -45.28 -29.37
N SER A 161 12.67 -44.49 -29.12
CA SER A 161 12.63 -43.06 -29.42
C SER A 161 12.14 -42.27 -28.23
N TYR A 162 12.41 -40.98 -28.23
CA TYR A 162 11.89 -40.06 -27.23
C TYR A 162 10.54 -39.54 -27.71
N LYS A 163 9.50 -39.69 -26.89
CA LYS A 163 8.22 -39.04 -27.09
C LYS A 163 8.13 -37.82 -26.18
N ARG A 164 7.53 -36.76 -26.69
CA ARG A 164 7.24 -35.59 -25.89
C ARG A 164 6.37 -35.93 -24.72
N SER A 165 6.69 -35.41 -23.52
CA SER A 165 5.80 -35.51 -22.38
C SER A 165 4.65 -34.50 -22.56
N ASP A 166 3.50 -34.74 -21.87
CA ASP A 166 2.35 -33.80 -21.86
C ASP A 166 2.67 -32.41 -21.26
N LYS A 167 3.92 -32.19 -20.88
CA LYS A 167 4.37 -30.89 -20.43
C LYS A 167 4.72 -30.02 -21.63
N THR A 168 4.17 -28.82 -21.65
CA THR A 168 4.56 -27.79 -22.63
C THR A 168 6.05 -27.54 -22.63
N ILE A 169 6.64 -27.27 -23.78
CA ILE A 169 8.02 -26.81 -23.89
C ILE A 169 8.16 -25.57 -23.00
N PRO A 170 9.22 -25.47 -22.16
CA PRO A 170 9.35 -24.34 -21.28
C PRO A 170 9.46 -23.05 -22.10
N THR A 171 8.87 -22.00 -21.56
CA THR A 171 9.20 -20.66 -22.01
C THR A 171 10.67 -20.43 -21.71
N ASP A 172 11.41 -19.91 -22.67
CA ASP A 172 12.86 -19.77 -22.59
C ASP A 172 13.29 -18.84 -21.47
N VAL A 173 12.50 -17.80 -21.25
CA VAL A 173 12.81 -16.82 -20.23
C VAL A 173 11.62 -16.67 -19.29
N THR A 174 11.82 -17.03 -18.06
CA THR A 174 10.81 -16.90 -17.00
C THR A 174 10.61 -15.45 -16.61
N CYS A 175 9.49 -15.15 -15.97
CA CYS A 175 9.26 -13.81 -15.39
C CYS A 175 10.35 -13.39 -14.41
N GLN A 176 10.99 -14.34 -13.74
CA GLN A 176 12.09 -14.08 -12.83
C GLN A 176 13.35 -13.67 -13.58
N GLU A 177 13.74 -14.39 -14.58
CA GLU A 177 14.93 -14.10 -15.41
C GLU A 177 14.78 -12.77 -16.15
N ILE A 178 13.61 -12.48 -16.72
CA ILE A 178 13.29 -11.18 -17.32
C ILE A 178 13.50 -10.05 -16.29
N ARG A 179 12.98 -10.23 -15.08
CA ARG A 179 13.12 -9.24 -14.01
C ARG A 179 14.57 -9.05 -13.61
N GLU A 180 15.32 -10.13 -13.42
CA GLU A 180 16.73 -10.08 -13.03
C GLU A 180 17.58 -9.40 -14.08
N HIS A 181 17.34 -9.72 -15.36
CA HIS A 181 18.03 -9.08 -16.48
C HIS A 181 17.76 -7.56 -16.52
N LEU A 182 16.49 -7.16 -16.53
CA LEU A 182 16.12 -5.74 -16.59
C LEU A 182 16.51 -4.97 -15.32
N TYR A 183 16.59 -5.63 -14.17
CA TYR A 183 17.07 -5.01 -12.93
C TYR A 183 18.56 -4.70 -12.98
N THR A 184 19.33 -5.50 -13.70
CA THR A 184 20.79 -5.38 -13.81
C THR A 184 21.21 -4.47 -14.96
N HIS A 185 20.54 -4.60 -16.11
CA HIS A 185 21.00 -3.94 -17.35
C HIS A 185 20.11 -2.77 -17.79
N GLY A 186 18.93 -2.59 -17.17
CA GLY A 186 17.99 -1.59 -17.68
C GLY A 186 17.41 -1.94 -19.05
N PHE A 187 16.95 -0.92 -19.76
CA PHE A 187 16.42 -1.04 -21.14
C PHE A 187 16.31 0.34 -21.79
N ASP A 188 16.22 0.36 -23.13
CA ASP A 188 16.13 1.59 -23.90
C ASP A 188 14.72 1.78 -24.48
N ILE A 189 14.21 3.01 -24.44
CA ILE A 189 12.98 3.45 -25.11
C ILE A 189 13.22 4.79 -25.76
N ASP A 190 12.98 4.91 -27.06
CA ASP A 190 13.14 6.15 -27.85
C ASP A 190 14.50 6.84 -27.58
N GLY A 191 15.58 6.06 -27.45
CA GLY A 191 16.94 6.54 -27.23
C GLY A 191 17.27 6.95 -25.79
N VAL A 192 16.36 6.76 -24.86
CA VAL A 192 16.60 7.00 -23.42
C VAL A 192 16.80 5.67 -22.70
N HIS A 193 17.90 5.56 -21.98
CA HIS A 193 18.16 4.40 -21.12
C HIS A 193 17.44 4.53 -19.78
N TYR A 194 16.82 3.43 -19.32
CA TYR A 194 16.08 3.37 -18.05
C TYR A 194 16.69 2.34 -17.12
N VAL A 195 16.99 2.75 -15.90
CA VAL A 195 17.57 1.92 -14.85
C VAL A 195 16.55 1.65 -13.75
N ARG A 196 16.74 0.55 -13.02
CA ARG A 196 15.89 0.20 -11.89
C ARG A 196 15.87 1.32 -10.85
N TYR A 197 14.67 1.73 -10.42
CA TYR A 197 14.52 2.82 -9.48
C TYR A 197 13.97 2.34 -8.13
N LYS A 198 12.69 2.46 -7.89
CA LYS A 198 12.05 2.17 -6.61
C LYS A 198 10.84 1.26 -6.77
N ARG A 199 10.50 0.58 -5.69
CA ARG A 199 9.34 -0.30 -5.65
C ARG A 199 8.55 -0.07 -4.37
N SER A 200 7.38 0.56 -4.47
CA SER A 200 6.48 0.69 -3.33
C SER A 200 6.00 -0.68 -2.84
N ALA A 201 5.57 -0.75 -1.57
CA ALA A 201 5.04 -2.00 -1.00
C ALA A 201 3.83 -2.55 -1.78
N GLY A 202 2.99 -1.68 -2.34
CA GLY A 202 1.87 -2.07 -3.21
C GLY A 202 2.33 -2.59 -4.56
N ALA A 203 3.29 -1.92 -5.19
CA ALA A 203 3.90 -2.36 -6.44
C ALA A 203 4.60 -3.71 -6.29
N SER A 204 5.31 -3.92 -5.18
CA SER A 204 5.96 -5.18 -4.86
C SER A 204 5.00 -6.37 -4.83
N ARG A 205 3.83 -6.22 -4.19
CA ARG A 205 2.81 -7.27 -4.13
C ARG A 205 2.22 -7.61 -5.50
N ASN A 206 2.22 -6.65 -6.42
CA ASN A 206 1.68 -6.80 -7.78
C ASN A 206 2.77 -7.09 -8.83
N GLY A 207 3.98 -7.45 -8.41
CA GLY A 207 5.09 -7.75 -9.32
C GLY A 207 5.54 -6.56 -10.18
N LYS A 208 5.32 -5.32 -9.70
CA LYS A 208 5.65 -4.09 -10.43
C LYS A 208 6.89 -3.40 -9.85
N CYS A 209 7.61 -2.67 -10.69
CA CYS A 209 8.76 -1.85 -10.31
C CYS A 209 8.81 -0.59 -11.18
N LEU A 210 9.19 0.53 -10.59
CA LEU A 210 9.49 1.74 -11.32
C LEU A 210 10.94 1.73 -11.80
N PHE A 211 11.13 2.16 -13.05
CA PHE A 211 12.41 2.46 -13.66
C PHE A 211 12.46 3.96 -13.96
N ILE A 212 13.62 4.54 -13.89
CA ILE A 212 13.83 5.98 -14.11
C ILE A 212 14.83 6.18 -15.24
N ALA A 213 14.68 7.25 -16.01
CA ALA A 213 15.67 7.63 -17.00
C ALA A 213 17.04 7.84 -16.30
N GLU A 214 18.08 7.22 -16.83
CA GLU A 214 19.40 7.14 -16.18
C GLU A 214 19.98 8.52 -15.79
N PRO A 215 19.86 9.60 -16.60
CA PRO A 215 20.37 10.91 -16.20
C PRO A 215 19.79 11.46 -14.89
N LEU A 216 18.58 11.02 -14.51
CA LEU A 216 17.90 11.46 -13.29
C LEU A 216 18.26 10.63 -12.06
N TYR A 217 18.82 9.43 -12.28
CA TYR A 217 18.95 8.41 -11.23
C TYR A 217 19.83 8.87 -10.06
N ALA A 218 21.00 9.42 -10.37
CA ALA A 218 21.97 9.80 -9.34
C ALA A 218 21.41 10.85 -8.37
N ASP A 219 20.83 11.93 -8.91
CA ASP A 219 20.26 13.01 -8.12
C ASP A 219 19.05 12.56 -7.29
N MET A 220 18.17 11.75 -7.89
CA MET A 220 16.99 11.24 -7.21
C MET A 220 17.34 10.23 -6.11
N MET A 221 18.35 9.39 -6.32
CA MET A 221 18.81 8.45 -5.30
C MET A 221 19.59 9.15 -4.18
N ALA A 222 20.45 10.10 -4.49
CA ALA A 222 21.16 10.90 -3.49
C ALA A 222 20.16 11.63 -2.57
N TRP A 223 19.15 12.27 -3.16
CA TRP A 223 18.10 12.91 -2.36
C TRP A 223 17.32 11.90 -1.52
N SER A 224 16.94 10.74 -2.07
CA SER A 224 16.09 9.76 -1.38
C SER A 224 16.82 9.07 -0.23
N SER A 225 18.13 8.87 -0.35
CA SER A 225 18.95 8.13 0.62
C SER A 225 19.36 8.96 1.85
N CYS A 226 19.21 10.29 1.83
CA CYS A 226 19.58 11.13 2.97
C CYS A 226 20.99 10.83 3.49
N ASP A 227 22.01 10.89 2.66
CA ASP A 227 23.43 10.58 2.99
C ASP A 227 23.74 9.12 3.40
N LEU A 228 22.73 8.26 3.49
CA LEU A 228 22.96 6.83 3.76
C LEU A 228 23.40 6.10 2.49
N SER A 229 24.30 5.11 2.65
CA SER A 229 24.70 4.22 1.55
C SER A 229 23.95 2.90 1.60
N ALA A 230 23.48 2.45 0.44
CA ALA A 230 22.87 1.12 0.30
C ALA A 230 23.86 -0.02 0.62
N ASP A 231 25.16 0.18 0.33
CA ASP A 231 26.20 -0.83 0.52
C ASP A 231 26.48 -1.10 2.01
N THR A 232 26.21 -0.13 2.86
CA THR A 232 26.37 -0.26 4.32
C THR A 232 25.10 -0.71 5.04
N ALA A 233 23.99 -0.86 4.32
CA ALA A 233 22.74 -1.28 4.91
C ALA A 233 22.76 -2.78 5.27
N SER A 234 22.64 -3.08 6.55
CA SER A 234 22.57 -4.47 7.05
C SER A 234 21.30 -5.21 6.62
N ASP A 235 20.25 -4.49 6.27
CA ASP A 235 18.96 -5.01 5.79
C ASP A 235 18.52 -4.30 4.50
N GLN A 236 18.83 -4.93 3.37
CA GLN A 236 18.51 -4.44 2.03
C GLN A 236 17.00 -4.35 1.76
N ALA A 237 16.20 -5.24 2.36
CA ALA A 237 14.76 -5.22 2.19
C ALA A 237 14.14 -4.00 2.90
N SER A 238 14.58 -3.70 4.11
CA SER A 238 14.19 -2.49 4.83
C SER A 238 14.67 -1.23 4.12
N TRP A 239 15.90 -1.23 3.62
CA TRP A 239 16.43 -0.12 2.83
C TRP A 239 15.50 0.23 1.65
N GLN A 240 15.21 -0.74 0.79
CA GLN A 240 14.34 -0.53 -0.37
C GLN A 240 12.92 -0.10 0.02
N ALA A 241 12.39 -0.63 1.12
CA ALA A 241 11.08 -0.23 1.62
C ALA A 241 11.04 1.23 2.10
N TYR A 242 12.13 1.71 2.69
CA TYR A 242 12.17 3.05 3.28
C TYR A 242 12.53 4.15 2.27
N ILE A 243 13.39 3.91 1.30
CA ILE A 243 13.61 4.86 0.20
C ILE A 243 12.35 5.04 -0.66
N ALA A 244 11.46 4.05 -0.67
CA ALA A 244 10.20 4.12 -1.40
C ALA A 244 9.07 4.84 -0.62
N LEU A 245 9.29 5.34 0.59
CA LEU A 245 8.28 6.09 1.36
C LEU A 245 7.87 7.38 0.66
N THR A 246 8.78 8.00 -0.08
CA THR A 246 8.55 9.22 -0.87
C THR A 246 7.64 9.00 -2.08
N LEU A 247 7.43 7.74 -2.51
CA LEU A 247 6.47 7.38 -3.57
C LEU A 247 5.01 7.28 -3.09
N SER A 248 4.75 7.48 -1.80
CA SER A 248 3.37 7.47 -1.29
C SER A 248 2.60 8.61 -1.93
N SER A 249 1.43 8.30 -2.51
CA SER A 249 0.51 9.34 -3.01
C SER A 249 0.15 10.31 -1.90
N ILE A 250 0.20 11.59 -2.17
CA ILE A 250 -0.09 12.67 -1.22
C ILE A 250 -1.29 13.48 -1.68
N GLU A 251 -2.07 13.95 -0.72
CA GLU A 251 -3.18 14.90 -0.97
C GLU A 251 -2.78 16.34 -0.72
N ASN A 252 -1.70 16.55 0.04
CA ASN A 252 -1.16 17.87 0.38
C ASN A 252 0.29 17.77 0.84
N VAL A 253 0.93 18.92 0.96
CA VAL A 253 2.26 19.10 1.54
C VAL A 253 2.16 20.14 2.66
N ILE A 254 2.72 19.83 3.81
CA ILE A 254 2.87 20.76 4.93
C ILE A 254 4.33 21.10 5.15
N LYS A 255 4.61 22.28 5.68
CA LYS A 255 5.98 22.73 5.99
C LYS A 255 6.22 22.66 7.48
N LEU A 256 7.21 21.90 7.89
CA LEU A 256 7.65 21.78 9.28
C LEU A 256 9.13 22.18 9.35
N PRO A 257 9.48 23.31 9.95
CA PRO A 257 10.86 23.73 10.13
C PRO A 257 11.63 22.74 11.02
N LYS A 258 12.93 22.59 10.83
CA LYS A 258 13.80 21.69 11.62
C LYS A 258 13.63 21.88 13.12
N LYS A 259 13.53 23.14 13.58
CA LYS A 259 13.34 23.49 14.99
C LYS A 259 11.97 23.12 15.56
N SER A 260 11.01 22.73 14.71
CA SER A 260 9.68 22.35 15.19
C SER A 260 9.55 20.88 15.60
N ILE A 261 10.61 20.10 15.44
CA ILE A 261 10.59 18.66 15.71
C ILE A 261 11.26 18.33 17.03
N LEU A 262 10.56 17.56 17.85
CA LEU A 262 11.08 16.88 19.03
C LEU A 262 11.07 15.37 18.77
N ILE A 263 12.19 14.69 18.97
CA ILE A 263 12.32 13.24 18.84
C ILE A 263 12.55 12.64 20.22
N ILE A 264 11.65 11.77 20.68
CA ILE A 264 11.80 11.04 21.93
C ILE A 264 12.14 9.57 21.67
N ARG A 265 12.70 8.91 22.70
CA ARG A 265 12.97 7.46 22.63
C ARG A 265 11.65 6.68 22.61
N ASP A 266 11.67 5.54 21.94
CA ASP A 266 10.57 4.58 22.07
C ASP A 266 10.41 4.13 23.54
N ARG A 267 9.19 3.81 23.93
CA ARG A 267 8.86 3.19 25.21
C ARG A 267 8.35 1.78 24.98
N VAL A 268 8.84 0.86 25.80
CA VAL A 268 8.53 -0.56 25.68
C VAL A 268 7.77 -1.00 26.93
N SER A 269 6.56 -1.46 26.76
CA SER A 269 5.82 -2.16 27.80
C SER A 269 6.24 -3.63 27.81
N ARG A 270 6.43 -4.18 29.01
CA ARG A 270 6.79 -5.59 29.22
C ARG A 270 5.81 -6.23 30.14
N PHE A 271 5.30 -7.39 29.76
CA PHE A 271 4.41 -8.20 30.59
C PHE A 271 4.57 -9.68 30.25
N LYS A 272 4.23 -10.54 31.23
CA LYS A 272 4.22 -11.99 31.05
C LYS A 272 2.84 -12.48 30.67
N ALA A 273 2.77 -13.38 29.70
CA ALA A 273 1.53 -14.03 29.29
C ALA A 273 1.79 -15.41 28.75
N ASP A 274 0.78 -16.30 28.89
CA ASP A 274 0.78 -17.58 28.21
C ASP A 274 0.60 -17.36 26.70
N ALA A 275 1.58 -17.79 25.93
CA ALA A 275 1.59 -17.64 24.48
C ALA A 275 2.06 -18.92 23.79
N VAL A 276 1.56 -19.14 22.57
CA VAL A 276 2.05 -20.23 21.74
C VAL A 276 3.33 -19.78 21.05
N CYS A 277 4.44 -20.31 21.52
CA CYS A 277 5.77 -20.03 20.97
C CYS A 277 6.14 -21.09 19.95
N VAL A 278 6.63 -20.67 18.79
CA VAL A 278 7.13 -21.55 17.75
C VAL A 278 8.65 -21.64 17.89
N LYS A 279 9.15 -22.83 18.20
CA LYS A 279 10.58 -23.12 18.36
C LYS A 279 11.05 -24.04 17.25
N GLU A 280 12.26 -23.79 16.76
CA GLU A 280 12.96 -24.72 15.88
C GLU A 280 13.64 -25.78 16.75
N THR A 281 13.44 -27.05 16.41
CA THR A 281 14.11 -28.19 17.07
C THR A 281 15.45 -28.46 16.39
N ASP A 282 16.31 -29.26 17.06
CA ASP A 282 17.59 -29.70 16.52
C ASP A 282 17.48 -30.44 15.18
N ALA A 283 16.29 -30.99 14.87
CA ALA A 283 15.97 -31.63 13.60
C ALA A 283 15.46 -30.64 12.52
N HIS A 284 15.53 -29.33 12.75
CA HIS A 284 14.95 -28.27 11.92
C HIS A 284 13.43 -28.35 11.74
N ASP A 285 12.74 -29.08 12.61
CA ASP A 285 11.27 -29.06 12.66
C ASP A 285 10.78 -27.91 13.53
N LEU A 286 9.64 -27.34 13.15
CA LEU A 286 8.98 -26.29 13.94
C LEU A 286 7.98 -26.94 14.92
N ARG A 287 8.12 -26.66 16.20
CA ARG A 287 7.15 -27.06 17.24
C ARG A 287 6.49 -25.82 17.83
N ALA A 288 5.19 -25.93 18.04
CA ALA A 288 4.40 -24.93 18.74
C ALA A 288 4.13 -25.42 20.17
N GLU A 289 4.59 -24.68 21.15
CA GLU A 289 4.45 -25.00 22.57
C GLU A 289 3.80 -23.80 23.28
N GLU A 290 2.90 -24.09 24.23
CA GLU A 290 2.30 -23.07 25.08
C GLU A 290 3.21 -22.88 26.30
N GLU A 291 3.67 -21.65 26.50
CA GLU A 291 4.55 -21.30 27.60
C GLU A 291 4.30 -19.88 28.09
N GLU A 292 4.56 -19.62 29.37
CA GLU A 292 4.63 -18.25 29.87
C GLU A 292 5.87 -17.58 29.30
N THR A 293 5.66 -16.52 28.52
CA THR A 293 6.75 -15.77 27.90
C THR A 293 6.63 -14.29 28.17
N GLU A 294 7.76 -13.59 28.18
CA GLU A 294 7.75 -12.13 28.28
C GLU A 294 7.45 -11.54 26.89
N ILE A 295 6.45 -10.69 26.85
CA ILE A 295 6.03 -9.96 25.64
C ILE A 295 6.48 -8.51 25.77
N GLU A 296 7.22 -8.05 24.77
CA GLU A 296 7.64 -6.67 24.63
C GLU A 296 6.82 -5.94 23.57
N ASN A 297 6.37 -4.73 23.85
CA ASN A 297 5.56 -3.93 22.97
C ASN A 297 6.01 -2.48 22.93
N VAL A 298 6.37 -1.96 21.74
CA VAL A 298 6.63 -0.54 21.55
C VAL A 298 5.28 0.17 21.45
N ILE A 299 4.90 0.90 22.49
CA ILE A 299 3.53 1.41 22.65
C ILE A 299 3.15 2.53 21.69
N TRP A 300 4.11 3.32 21.17
CA TRP A 300 3.87 4.43 20.25
C TRP A 300 4.56 4.21 18.89
N ASP A 301 4.71 2.96 18.40
CA ASP A 301 5.37 2.66 17.12
C ASP A 301 4.68 3.36 15.93
N GLY A 302 5.29 4.45 15.50
CA GLY A 302 4.83 5.24 14.36
C GLY A 302 3.69 6.21 14.69
N GLU A 303 3.41 6.47 15.95
CA GLU A 303 2.56 7.57 16.43
C GLU A 303 3.37 8.86 16.55
N ALA A 304 2.66 9.98 16.47
CA ALA A 304 3.22 11.32 16.69
C ALA A 304 2.15 12.27 17.18
N LEU A 305 2.58 13.29 17.92
CA LEU A 305 1.73 14.40 18.33
C LEU A 305 2.03 15.60 17.43
N LEU A 306 1.02 16.14 16.77
CA LEU A 306 1.13 17.31 15.92
C LEU A 306 0.26 18.43 16.45
N ASP A 307 0.88 19.57 16.71
CA ASP A 307 0.20 20.74 17.27
C ASP A 307 -1.00 21.19 16.43
N ALA A 308 -2.10 21.50 17.09
CA ALA A 308 -3.37 21.89 16.47
C ALA A 308 -3.22 23.08 15.50
N SER A 309 -2.27 23.99 15.76
CA SER A 309 -2.00 25.12 14.86
C SER A 309 -1.58 24.67 13.48
N VAL A 310 -0.85 23.55 13.35
CA VAL A 310 -0.43 23.01 12.03
C VAL A 310 -1.65 22.51 11.26
N PHE A 311 -2.61 21.87 11.91
CA PHE A 311 -3.87 21.47 11.27
C PHE A 311 -4.64 22.70 10.79
N TYR A 312 -4.77 23.71 11.64
CA TYR A 312 -5.45 24.96 11.31
C TYR A 312 -4.83 25.68 10.12
N ASP A 313 -3.52 25.90 10.17
CA ASP A 313 -2.79 26.66 9.14
C ASP A 313 -2.82 26.00 7.74
N ASN A 314 -3.06 24.67 7.70
CA ASN A 314 -3.10 23.91 6.46
C ASN A 314 -4.52 23.49 6.03
N GLY A 315 -5.57 23.98 6.71
CA GLY A 315 -6.97 23.74 6.33
C GLY A 315 -7.50 22.35 6.72
N TYR A 316 -6.96 21.77 7.79
CA TYR A 316 -7.37 20.47 8.37
C TYR A 316 -8.04 20.62 9.74
N ASN A 317 -8.75 21.70 9.98
CA ASN A 317 -9.33 22.02 11.29
C ASN A 317 -10.23 20.92 11.86
N ASP A 318 -10.99 20.26 10.94
CA ASP A 318 -11.97 19.23 11.29
C ASP A 318 -11.37 17.82 11.31
N HIS A 319 -10.04 17.71 11.29
CA HIS A 319 -9.35 16.43 11.23
C HIS A 319 -8.57 16.17 12.53
N GLY A 320 -8.65 14.95 13.02
CA GLY A 320 -7.97 14.52 14.25
C GLY A 320 -6.62 13.85 13.99
N MET A 321 -6.31 13.48 12.75
CA MET A 321 -5.01 12.92 12.40
C MET A 321 -4.64 13.11 10.94
N MET A 322 -3.34 13.02 10.65
CA MET A 322 -2.82 12.91 9.30
C MET A 322 -1.64 11.94 9.20
N LEU A 323 -1.57 11.21 8.10
CA LEU A 323 -0.45 10.32 7.79
C LEU A 323 0.65 11.12 7.11
N LEU A 324 1.78 11.31 7.78
CA LEU A 324 2.92 12.04 7.25
C LEU A 324 3.99 11.11 6.68
N ARG A 325 4.60 11.54 5.58
CA ARG A 325 5.73 10.88 4.93
C ARG A 325 6.82 11.89 4.60
N ASN A 326 8.05 11.41 4.72
CA ASN A 326 9.24 12.05 4.17
C ASN A 326 10.31 10.97 3.92
N ARG A 327 11.53 11.37 3.57
CA ARG A 327 12.67 10.48 3.39
C ARG A 327 12.98 9.77 4.71
N PHE A 328 12.96 8.44 4.70
CA PHE A 328 13.13 7.60 5.90
C PHE A 328 12.23 7.97 7.09
N PHE A 329 11.11 8.62 6.82
CA PHE A 329 10.18 9.06 7.85
C PHE A 329 8.75 8.63 7.55
N LYS A 330 8.08 8.10 8.57
CA LYS A 330 6.71 7.64 8.46
C LYS A 330 6.01 7.68 9.81
N THR A 331 4.93 8.46 9.90
CA THR A 331 4.14 8.54 11.13
C THR A 331 2.65 8.74 10.85
N CYS A 332 1.85 8.43 11.87
CA CYS A 332 0.47 8.90 12.04
C CYS A 332 0.50 10.02 13.10
N ALA A 333 0.28 11.24 12.66
CA ALA A 333 0.33 12.41 13.52
C ALA A 333 -1.07 12.80 13.99
N PHE A 334 -1.30 12.79 15.29
CA PHE A 334 -2.58 13.11 15.93
C PHE A 334 -2.66 14.58 16.31
N ASN A 335 -3.83 15.17 16.11
CA ASN A 335 -4.11 16.56 16.38
C ASN A 335 -4.14 16.81 17.89
N THR A 336 -3.13 17.52 18.38
CA THR A 336 -2.84 17.68 19.81
C THR A 336 -2.72 19.14 20.16
N ASN A 337 -3.33 19.56 21.26
CA ASN A 337 -3.18 20.89 21.83
C ASN A 337 -1.88 20.95 22.64
N LEU A 338 -0.72 20.81 21.95
CA LEU A 338 0.60 20.70 22.61
C LEU A 338 0.94 21.93 23.44
N GLN A 339 0.66 23.12 22.93
CA GLN A 339 1.00 24.36 23.62
C GLN A 339 0.15 24.58 24.88
N ASP A 340 -1.12 24.12 24.84
CA ASP A 340 -1.99 24.17 26.02
C ASP A 340 -1.50 23.20 27.11
N TRP A 341 -1.09 21.98 26.67
CA TRP A 341 -0.51 21.02 27.61
C TRP A 341 0.79 21.51 28.24
N PHE A 342 1.68 22.15 27.46
CA PHE A 342 2.89 22.75 28.00
C PHE A 342 2.57 23.86 29.03
N PHE A 343 1.59 24.70 28.71
CA PHE A 343 1.16 25.76 29.59
C PHE A 343 0.56 25.24 30.91
N ASP A 344 -0.34 24.26 30.82
CA ASP A 344 -1.02 23.67 31.95
C ASP A 344 -0.07 22.92 32.92
N ASN A 345 1.08 22.47 32.41
CA ASN A 345 2.08 21.71 33.17
C ASN A 345 3.35 22.54 33.48
N ASP A 346 3.30 23.87 33.36
CA ASP A 346 4.41 24.81 33.67
C ASP A 346 5.70 24.49 32.87
N ILE A 347 5.58 23.94 31.65
CA ILE A 347 6.71 23.64 30.78
C ILE A 347 7.02 24.88 29.95
N THR A 348 8.07 25.59 30.35
CA THR A 348 8.47 26.88 29.77
C THR A 348 9.81 26.83 29.03
N GLN A 349 10.63 25.82 29.31
CA GLN A 349 11.98 25.67 28.79
C GLN A 349 12.18 24.32 28.08
N ILE A 350 12.98 24.33 27.01
CA ILE A 350 13.34 23.11 26.27
C ILE A 350 14.05 22.07 27.15
N SER A 351 14.81 22.51 28.14
CA SER A 351 15.51 21.62 29.08
C SER A 351 14.58 20.79 29.99
N GLN A 352 13.28 21.11 30.04
CA GLN A 352 12.28 20.31 30.72
C GLN A 352 11.75 19.15 29.86
N LEU A 353 12.08 19.14 28.57
CA LEU A 353 11.64 18.09 27.66
C LEU A 353 12.66 16.96 27.53
N ALA A 354 12.17 15.75 27.54
CA ALA A 354 12.92 14.56 27.19
C ALA A 354 13.17 14.50 25.68
N GLY A 355 14.28 13.87 25.27
CA GLY A 355 14.60 13.64 23.90
C GLY A 355 15.46 14.72 23.23
N TYR A 356 15.43 14.77 21.89
CA TYR A 356 16.28 15.63 21.09
C TYR A 356 15.49 16.61 20.22
N THR A 357 15.84 17.88 20.29
CA THR A 357 15.32 18.94 19.39
C THR A 357 16.40 19.98 19.08
N THR A 358 16.21 20.73 18.02
CA THR A 358 16.99 21.94 17.70
C THR A 358 16.25 23.23 18.06
N ALA A 359 15.08 23.12 18.67
CA ALA A 359 14.31 24.26 19.15
C ALA A 359 15.07 25.05 20.23
N ARG A 360 14.79 26.34 20.30
CA ARG A 360 15.27 27.21 21.40
C ARG A 360 14.15 27.70 22.29
N ASN A 361 12.92 27.54 21.85
CA ASN A 361 11.73 27.97 22.55
C ASN A 361 10.68 26.85 22.47
N ILE A 362 9.95 26.63 23.57
CA ILE A 362 8.84 25.66 23.66
C ILE A 362 7.80 25.91 22.56
N LYS A 363 7.51 27.18 22.24
CA LYS A 363 6.55 27.55 21.20
C LYS A 363 6.95 27.11 19.79
N ASP A 364 8.23 26.79 19.56
CA ASP A 364 8.70 26.27 18.29
C ASP A 364 8.29 24.81 18.08
N ILE A 365 8.09 24.05 19.16
CA ILE A 365 7.73 22.61 19.06
C ILE A 365 6.32 22.45 18.49
N LYS A 366 6.24 21.81 17.34
CA LYS A 366 4.99 21.54 16.62
C LYS A 366 4.76 20.06 16.33
N LEU A 367 5.82 19.26 16.25
CA LEU A 367 5.75 17.84 15.96
C LEU A 367 6.61 17.07 16.96
N VAL A 368 5.97 16.18 17.72
CA VAL A 368 6.66 15.21 18.57
C VAL A 368 6.57 13.85 17.92
N ILE A 369 7.70 13.19 17.76
CA ILE A 369 7.82 11.87 17.14
C ILE A 369 8.63 10.93 18.00
N THR A 370 8.37 9.64 17.84
CA THR A 370 9.18 8.59 18.48
C THR A 370 10.31 8.13 17.59
N GLU A 371 11.30 7.49 18.16
CA GLU A 371 12.44 6.86 17.47
C GLU A 371 11.97 5.93 16.34
N SER A 372 10.93 5.13 16.57
CA SER A 372 10.37 4.20 15.60
C SER A 372 9.76 4.87 14.37
N SER A 373 9.35 6.15 14.44
CA SER A 373 8.89 6.93 13.29
C SER A 373 10.02 7.29 12.34
N VAL A 374 11.26 7.39 12.84
CA VAL A 374 12.47 7.75 12.11
C VAL A 374 13.19 6.50 11.63
N LYS A 375 12.87 6.03 10.42
CA LYS A 375 13.44 4.80 9.86
C LYS A 375 14.93 4.91 9.55
N TYR A 376 15.46 6.11 9.44
CA TYR A 376 16.86 6.43 9.28
C TYR A 376 17.73 5.86 10.40
N LEU A 377 17.26 5.91 11.66
CA LEU A 377 18.02 5.50 12.83
C LEU A 377 18.38 4.02 12.82
N LYS A 378 17.64 3.20 12.09
CA LYS A 378 17.95 1.76 11.95
C LYS A 378 19.26 1.46 11.20
N PHE A 379 19.74 2.42 10.41
CA PHE A 379 20.97 2.28 9.60
C PHE A 379 22.17 2.95 10.25
N MET A 380 21.99 3.49 11.46
CA MET A 380 23.07 4.07 12.23
C MET A 380 23.77 3.01 13.09
N PRO A 381 25.07 3.21 13.42
CA PRO A 381 25.78 2.35 14.35
C PRO A 381 25.02 2.21 15.67
N LYS A 382 24.98 0.99 16.22
CA LYS A 382 24.21 0.70 17.43
C LYS A 382 24.77 1.47 18.66
N ASP A 383 26.09 1.66 18.72
CA ASP A 383 26.83 2.33 19.76
C ASP A 383 26.79 3.86 19.69
N MET A 384 26.28 4.43 18.58
CA MET A 384 26.14 5.89 18.46
C MET A 384 25.09 6.40 19.44
N PRO A 385 25.38 7.47 20.22
CA PRO A 385 24.42 8.10 21.14
C PRO A 385 23.15 8.57 20.41
N PHE A 386 22.00 8.47 21.09
CA PHE A 386 20.69 8.80 20.53
C PHE A 386 20.63 10.22 19.95
N GLU A 387 21.14 11.19 20.70
CA GLU A 387 21.13 12.60 20.29
C GLU A 387 21.96 12.81 19.00
N GLN A 388 23.07 12.10 18.87
CA GLN A 388 23.90 12.17 17.66
C GLN A 388 23.18 11.55 16.45
N LYS A 389 22.48 10.42 16.66
CA LYS A 389 21.64 9.81 15.61
C LYS A 389 20.53 10.77 15.17
N CYS A 390 19.83 11.38 16.12
CA CYS A 390 18.75 12.33 15.83
C CYS A 390 19.27 13.59 15.14
N LYS A 391 20.42 14.14 15.60
CA LYS A 391 21.08 15.26 14.98
C LYS A 391 21.42 14.97 13.53
N ARG A 392 22.08 13.84 13.26
CA ARG A 392 22.46 13.43 11.91
C ARG A 392 21.25 13.25 11.00
N PHE A 393 20.18 12.63 11.49
CA PHE A 393 18.94 12.51 10.74
C PHE A 393 18.36 13.87 10.37
N LEU A 394 18.22 14.78 11.35
CA LEU A 394 17.67 16.11 11.07
C LEU A 394 18.58 16.95 10.16
N ASP A 395 19.90 16.80 10.27
CA ASP A 395 20.85 17.47 9.38
C ASP A 395 20.65 16.97 7.93
N ALA A 396 20.63 15.65 7.72
CA ALA A 396 20.45 15.03 6.41
C ALA A 396 19.04 15.30 5.83
N LEU A 397 17.99 15.28 6.67
CA LEU A 397 16.62 15.55 6.22
C LEU A 397 16.45 16.97 5.71
N TYR A 398 17.10 17.95 6.34
CA TYR A 398 16.97 19.36 6.01
C TYR A 398 18.11 19.92 5.13
N GLU A 399 19.00 19.06 4.65
CA GLU A 399 20.05 19.46 3.72
C GLU A 399 19.45 19.86 2.36
N GLY A 400 19.82 21.05 1.88
CA GLY A 400 19.35 21.61 0.60
C GLY A 400 18.09 22.47 0.70
N LYS A 401 17.68 23.02 -0.45
CA LYS A 401 16.47 23.86 -0.54
C LYS A 401 15.20 23.00 -0.53
N ASN A 402 14.13 23.54 0.06
CA ASN A 402 12.77 22.93 0.10
C ASN A 402 12.62 21.62 0.86
N ASN A 403 13.59 21.23 1.71
CA ASN A 403 13.53 19.96 2.43
C ASN A 403 12.69 19.98 3.73
N SER A 404 12.01 21.11 4.02
CA SER A 404 11.04 21.21 5.14
C SER A 404 9.64 20.68 4.81
N GLU A 405 9.46 20.08 3.63
CA GLU A 405 8.18 19.63 3.12
C GLU A 405 7.90 18.19 3.54
N PHE A 406 6.74 17.99 4.19
CA PHE A 406 6.22 16.67 4.56
C PHE A 406 4.95 16.38 3.76
N GLY A 407 4.91 15.23 3.13
CA GLY A 407 3.74 14.80 2.38
C GLY A 407 2.63 14.29 3.31
N VAL A 408 1.44 14.87 3.18
CA VAL A 408 0.22 14.38 3.79
C VAL A 408 -0.37 13.32 2.85
N VAL A 409 -0.24 12.06 3.23
CA VAL A 409 -0.76 10.93 2.44
C VAL A 409 -2.28 10.87 2.55
N LYS A 410 -2.78 11.11 3.75
CA LYS A 410 -4.20 11.05 4.06
C LYS A 410 -4.46 11.69 5.41
N ALA A 411 -5.54 12.45 5.52
CA ALA A 411 -6.16 12.80 6.80
C ALA A 411 -7.30 11.82 7.12
N ASP A 412 -7.80 11.84 8.35
CA ASP A 412 -9.00 11.10 8.69
C ASP A 412 -10.22 11.68 7.93
N HIS A 413 -11.18 10.84 7.69
CA HIS A 413 -12.39 11.20 6.96
C HIS A 413 -13.55 10.35 7.45
N ASP A 414 -14.71 10.91 7.40
CA ASP A 414 -15.93 10.24 7.81
C ASP A 414 -16.21 8.99 6.97
N ALA A 415 -16.76 7.98 7.62
CA ALA A 415 -17.28 6.83 6.88
C ALA A 415 -18.44 7.32 5.99
N PRO A 416 -18.42 6.92 4.71
CA PRO A 416 -19.36 7.51 3.74
C PRO A 416 -20.77 6.97 3.86
N LEU A 417 -20.99 5.95 4.67
CA LEU A 417 -22.28 5.28 4.75
C LEU A 417 -23.12 5.87 5.89
N MET A 418 -24.29 6.41 5.58
CA MET A 418 -25.21 7.03 6.53
C MET A 418 -24.53 8.11 7.41
N ASP A 419 -23.85 9.04 6.78
CA ASP A 419 -23.15 10.15 7.43
C ASP A 419 -22.21 9.71 8.56
N GLY A 420 -21.45 8.63 8.33
CA GLY A 420 -20.49 8.09 9.29
C GLY A 420 -21.05 7.10 10.30
N LEU A 421 -22.38 6.89 10.35
CA LEU A 421 -23.01 6.01 11.34
C LEU A 421 -22.84 4.52 11.05
N MET A 422 -22.54 4.16 9.81
CA MET A 422 -22.47 2.77 9.38
C MET A 422 -21.17 2.46 8.65
N ALA A 423 -20.67 1.24 8.83
CA ALA A 423 -19.53 0.70 8.11
C ALA A 423 -19.85 -0.67 7.50
N HIS A 424 -19.11 -1.07 6.47
CA HIS A 424 -19.20 -2.41 5.92
C HIS A 424 -18.26 -3.37 6.63
N THR A 425 -18.72 -4.55 6.98
CA THR A 425 -17.87 -5.66 7.40
C THR A 425 -16.97 -6.14 6.25
N ASN A 426 -16.08 -7.08 6.53
CA ASN A 426 -15.37 -7.85 5.53
C ASN A 426 -15.49 -9.35 5.86
N TYR A 427 -15.13 -10.22 4.91
CA TYR A 427 -15.24 -11.67 5.09
C TYR A 427 -14.36 -12.20 6.24
N GLN A 428 -13.18 -11.60 6.45
CA GLN A 428 -12.29 -12.02 7.54
C GLN A 428 -12.94 -11.78 8.91
N LEU A 429 -13.51 -10.58 9.12
CA LEU A 429 -14.24 -10.26 10.35
C LEU A 429 -15.39 -11.24 10.61
N LEU A 430 -16.19 -11.53 9.57
CA LEU A 430 -17.33 -12.45 9.70
C LEU A 430 -16.88 -13.87 10.02
N ASN A 431 -15.80 -14.35 9.43
CA ASN A 431 -15.22 -15.64 9.73
C ASN A 431 -14.68 -15.70 11.17
N THR A 432 -14.07 -14.61 11.63
CA THR A 432 -13.51 -14.53 13.00
C THR A 432 -14.60 -14.52 14.08
N LEU A 433 -15.79 -13.96 13.78
CA LEU A 433 -16.90 -13.90 14.73
C LEU A 433 -17.52 -15.28 15.08
N GLY A 434 -17.24 -16.33 14.31
CA GLY A 434 -17.79 -17.67 14.58
C GLY A 434 -19.32 -17.72 14.65
N LEU A 435 -20.01 -16.91 13.83
CA LEU A 435 -21.48 -16.76 13.91
C LEU A 435 -22.21 -18.04 13.55
N THR A 436 -23.23 -18.36 14.33
CA THR A 436 -24.20 -19.39 13.98
C THR A 436 -25.06 -18.95 12.78
N ARG A 437 -25.76 -19.92 12.14
CA ARG A 437 -26.69 -19.62 11.05
C ARG A 437 -27.76 -18.59 11.46
N GLU A 438 -28.27 -18.68 12.68
CA GLU A 438 -29.23 -17.72 13.24
C GLU A 438 -28.59 -16.34 13.42
N GLY A 439 -27.36 -16.28 13.96
CA GLY A 439 -26.61 -15.04 14.11
C GLY A 439 -26.34 -14.35 12.77
N ILE A 440 -25.98 -15.12 11.74
CA ILE A 440 -25.83 -14.60 10.37
C ILE A 440 -27.17 -14.06 9.84
N GLY A 441 -28.28 -14.78 10.08
CA GLY A 441 -29.61 -14.31 9.69
C GLY A 441 -29.95 -12.94 10.30
N LYS A 442 -29.75 -12.79 11.61
CA LYS A 442 -29.95 -11.52 12.32
C LYS A 442 -29.05 -10.41 11.82
N LEU A 443 -27.79 -10.71 11.52
CA LEU A 443 -26.82 -9.73 10.98
C LEU A 443 -27.21 -9.26 9.57
N LEU A 444 -27.76 -10.15 8.75
CA LEU A 444 -28.12 -9.83 7.35
C LEU A 444 -29.52 -9.20 7.21
N GLU A 445 -30.39 -9.34 8.20
CA GLU A 445 -31.77 -8.84 8.15
C GLU A 445 -31.87 -7.34 7.72
N PRO A 446 -31.09 -6.41 8.31
CA PRO A 446 -31.12 -5.01 7.88
C PRO A 446 -30.71 -4.84 6.41
N SER A 447 -29.73 -5.62 5.95
CA SER A 447 -29.26 -5.56 4.57
C SER A 447 -30.29 -6.10 3.58
N PHE A 448 -31.05 -7.12 3.97
CA PHE A 448 -32.15 -7.63 3.15
C PHE A 448 -33.32 -6.65 3.09
N ARG A 449 -33.66 -6.01 4.21
CA ARG A 449 -34.68 -4.96 4.25
C ARG A 449 -34.26 -3.78 3.36
N TYR A 450 -33.03 -3.34 3.45
CA TYR A 450 -32.50 -2.29 2.59
C TYR A 450 -32.53 -2.68 1.09
N LEU A 451 -32.20 -3.94 0.76
CA LEU A 451 -32.31 -4.46 -0.60
C LEU A 451 -33.78 -4.40 -1.11
N GLN A 452 -34.72 -4.76 -0.27
CA GLN A 452 -36.15 -4.67 -0.61
C GLN A 452 -36.56 -3.21 -0.84
N ASP A 453 -36.16 -2.31 0.05
CA ASP A 453 -36.42 -0.88 -0.12
C ASP A 453 -35.82 -0.31 -1.42
N MET A 454 -34.61 -0.78 -1.83
CA MET A 454 -34.01 -0.41 -3.12
C MET A 454 -34.87 -0.87 -4.32
N LEU A 455 -35.56 -2.00 -4.19
CA LEU A 455 -36.46 -2.51 -5.25
C LEU A 455 -37.76 -1.77 -5.32
N ASP A 456 -38.28 -1.36 -4.16
CA ASP A 456 -39.62 -0.81 -4.03
C ASP A 456 -39.68 0.73 -4.04
N ARG A 457 -38.55 1.38 -3.73
CA ARG A 457 -38.46 2.83 -3.52
C ARG A 457 -37.30 3.47 -4.31
N SER A 458 -37.64 4.26 -5.31
CA SER A 458 -36.65 5.01 -6.12
C SER A 458 -35.75 5.94 -5.32
N PRO A 459 -36.17 6.64 -4.26
CA PRO A 459 -35.23 7.43 -3.44
C PRO A 459 -34.11 6.61 -2.79
N VAL A 460 -34.44 5.39 -2.33
CA VAL A 460 -33.42 4.49 -1.74
C VAL A 460 -32.44 4.01 -2.80
N LEU A 461 -32.92 3.71 -4.00
CA LEU A 461 -32.01 3.34 -5.11
C LEU A 461 -31.12 4.52 -5.50
N ARG A 462 -31.67 5.77 -5.58
CA ARG A 462 -30.85 6.97 -5.86
C ARG A 462 -29.78 7.20 -4.80
N TYR A 463 -30.14 7.05 -3.52
CA TYR A 463 -29.17 7.12 -2.43
C TYR A 463 -28.04 6.10 -2.62
N GLN A 464 -28.38 4.83 -2.91
CA GLN A 464 -27.37 3.79 -3.17
C GLN A 464 -26.47 4.12 -4.36
N ILE A 465 -27.02 4.70 -5.42
CA ILE A 465 -26.26 5.13 -6.59
C ILE A 465 -25.26 6.23 -6.21
N ASN A 466 -25.69 7.24 -5.47
CA ASN A 466 -24.82 8.33 -5.00
C ASN A 466 -23.69 7.78 -4.12
N MET A 467 -24.00 6.92 -3.16
CA MET A 467 -23.03 6.30 -2.27
C MET A 467 -21.98 5.48 -3.00
N THR A 468 -22.31 4.87 -4.12
CA THR A 468 -21.34 4.13 -4.93
C THR A 468 -20.45 5.03 -5.79
N THR A 469 -20.84 6.30 -5.96
CA THR A 469 -20.11 7.28 -6.77
C THR A 469 -18.91 7.84 -6.04
N ASP A 470 -19.08 8.18 -4.76
CA ASP A 470 -18.03 8.84 -3.97
C ASP A 470 -16.85 7.90 -3.63
N HIS A 471 -17.05 6.59 -3.84
CA HIS A 471 -16.06 5.55 -3.57
C HIS A 471 -15.60 4.80 -4.82
N ALA A 472 -15.78 5.39 -6.00
CA ALA A 472 -15.15 4.88 -7.20
C ALA A 472 -13.65 4.79 -6.97
N THR A 473 -13.14 3.57 -6.94
CA THR A 473 -11.69 3.32 -6.95
C THR A 473 -11.10 3.92 -8.23
N ILE A 474 -9.80 4.19 -8.22
CA ILE A 474 -9.05 4.70 -9.39
C ILE A 474 -9.40 3.91 -10.67
N ALA A 475 -9.62 2.58 -10.53
CA ALA A 475 -10.08 1.71 -11.62
C ALA A 475 -11.47 2.07 -12.18
N GLU A 476 -12.35 2.68 -11.38
CA GLU A 476 -13.68 3.13 -11.83
C GLU A 476 -13.64 4.55 -12.38
N GLN A 477 -12.62 5.35 -12.04
CA GLN A 477 -12.33 6.63 -12.68
C GLN A 477 -11.79 6.44 -14.11
N GLU A 478 -11.29 5.25 -14.43
CA GLU A 478 -10.89 4.84 -15.77
C GLU A 478 -12.03 4.24 -16.60
N LEU A 479 -13.23 4.04 -16.01
CA LEU A 479 -14.38 3.66 -16.79
C LEU A 479 -14.72 4.76 -17.79
N PRO A 480 -14.99 4.36 -19.06
CA PRO A 480 -15.30 5.33 -20.11
C PRO A 480 -16.44 6.25 -19.65
N ASP A 481 -16.44 7.47 -20.13
CA ASP A 481 -17.45 8.50 -19.90
C ASP A 481 -18.91 7.98 -19.97
N LEU A 482 -19.13 6.92 -20.71
CA LEU A 482 -20.39 6.19 -20.83
C LEU A 482 -20.98 5.65 -19.51
N ALA A 483 -20.15 5.13 -18.59
CA ALA A 483 -20.66 4.59 -17.32
C ALA A 483 -21.07 5.72 -16.36
N LYS A 484 -20.30 6.80 -16.34
CA LYS A 484 -20.63 8.04 -15.64
C LYS A 484 -21.89 8.67 -16.23
N TYR A 485 -21.96 8.80 -17.54
CA TYR A 485 -23.13 9.30 -18.26
C TYR A 485 -24.41 8.51 -17.95
N ARG A 486 -24.33 7.18 -17.97
CA ARG A 486 -25.47 6.30 -17.68
C ARG A 486 -26.02 6.53 -16.28
N ARG A 487 -25.16 6.71 -15.31
CA ARG A 487 -25.50 6.96 -13.90
C ARG A 487 -26.11 8.35 -13.70
N ASP A 488 -25.44 9.38 -14.22
CA ASP A 488 -25.90 10.76 -14.11
C ASP A 488 -27.27 10.94 -14.79
N THR A 489 -27.47 10.26 -15.93
CA THR A 489 -28.77 10.21 -16.62
C THR A 489 -29.87 9.60 -15.73
N VAL A 490 -29.59 8.47 -15.05
CA VAL A 490 -30.56 7.84 -14.15
C VAL A 490 -30.90 8.76 -12.99
N LEU A 491 -29.92 9.40 -12.37
CA LEU A 491 -30.14 10.32 -11.25
C LEU A 491 -30.98 11.54 -11.68
N ASP A 492 -30.63 12.16 -12.79
CA ASP A 492 -31.33 13.35 -13.30
C ASP A 492 -32.77 13.02 -13.75
N MET A 493 -32.92 12.00 -14.57
CA MET A 493 -34.23 11.64 -15.14
C MET A 493 -35.22 11.12 -14.09
N THR A 494 -34.76 10.38 -13.07
CA THR A 494 -35.63 9.94 -11.97
C THR A 494 -36.08 11.08 -11.07
N CYS A 495 -35.37 12.21 -11.04
CA CYS A 495 -35.81 13.43 -10.36
C CYS A 495 -36.82 14.22 -11.17
N ARG A 496 -36.77 14.14 -12.50
CA ARG A 496 -37.62 14.95 -13.40
C ARG A 496 -38.98 14.30 -13.68
N THR A 497 -39.02 12.99 -13.84
CA THR A 497 -40.25 12.29 -14.21
C THR A 497 -40.34 10.86 -13.67
N PRO A 498 -41.43 10.50 -12.97
CA PRO A 498 -41.69 9.13 -12.55
C PRO A 498 -41.86 8.14 -13.71
N LEU A 499 -42.24 8.62 -14.91
CA LEU A 499 -42.41 7.77 -16.08
C LEU A 499 -41.10 7.14 -16.55
N PHE A 500 -39.98 7.76 -16.23
CA PHE A 500 -38.66 7.22 -16.55
C PHE A 500 -38.41 5.85 -15.90
N GLU A 501 -39.01 5.60 -14.73
CA GLU A 501 -38.88 4.33 -14.01
C GLU A 501 -39.52 3.14 -14.75
N GLN A 502 -40.41 3.43 -15.69
CA GLN A 502 -41.04 2.40 -16.52
C GLN A 502 -40.20 1.98 -17.72
N THR A 503 -39.12 2.73 -18.03
CA THR A 503 -38.25 2.45 -19.17
C THR A 503 -37.37 1.21 -18.95
N GLU A 504 -37.08 0.50 -20.02
CA GLU A 504 -36.11 -0.65 -19.96
C GLU A 504 -34.71 -0.22 -19.55
N PHE A 505 -34.34 1.01 -19.89
CA PHE A 505 -33.07 1.58 -19.45
C PHE A 505 -32.95 1.65 -17.92
N TYR A 506 -33.97 2.21 -17.25
CA TYR A 506 -34.01 2.29 -15.79
C TYR A 506 -34.09 0.90 -15.16
N LYS A 507 -34.94 0.01 -15.67
CA LYS A 507 -35.10 -1.36 -15.16
C LYS A 507 -33.78 -2.14 -15.24
N SER A 508 -33.07 -2.05 -16.37
CA SER A 508 -31.78 -2.65 -16.54
C SER A 508 -30.76 -2.10 -15.53
N PHE A 509 -30.71 -0.77 -15.38
CA PHE A 509 -29.80 -0.12 -14.44
C PHE A 509 -30.09 -0.53 -12.98
N ARG A 510 -31.35 -0.55 -12.57
CA ARG A 510 -31.79 -1.05 -11.26
C ARG A 510 -31.39 -2.51 -11.03
N SER A 511 -31.58 -3.36 -12.04
CA SER A 511 -31.16 -4.76 -11.98
C SER A 511 -29.66 -4.90 -11.77
N ASP A 512 -28.85 -4.13 -12.48
CA ASP A 512 -27.39 -4.17 -12.37
C ASP A 512 -26.92 -3.67 -10.99
N THR A 513 -27.52 -2.59 -10.49
CA THR A 513 -27.24 -2.05 -9.14
C THR A 513 -27.57 -3.06 -8.05
N THR A 514 -28.71 -3.71 -8.14
CA THR A 514 -29.12 -4.77 -7.19
C THR A 514 -28.24 -6.01 -7.28
N LYS A 515 -27.86 -6.42 -8.47
CA LYS A 515 -26.87 -7.54 -8.65
C LYS A 515 -25.54 -7.21 -8.00
N TYR A 516 -25.06 -5.97 -8.18
CA TYR A 516 -23.82 -5.51 -7.57
C TYR A 516 -23.91 -5.51 -6.04
N PHE A 517 -24.99 -5.00 -5.47
CA PHE A 517 -25.25 -5.03 -4.02
C PHE A 517 -25.25 -6.47 -3.47
N LYS A 518 -25.99 -7.39 -4.12
CA LYS A 518 -26.00 -8.82 -3.76
C LYS A 518 -24.61 -9.45 -3.84
N LYS A 519 -23.83 -9.09 -4.87
CA LYS A 519 -22.46 -9.57 -5.01
C LYS A 519 -21.55 -9.09 -3.88
N ARG A 520 -21.76 -7.86 -3.39
CA ARG A 520 -21.01 -7.34 -2.23
C ARG A 520 -21.38 -8.08 -0.94
N LEU A 521 -22.69 -8.31 -0.69
CA LEU A 521 -23.13 -9.12 0.46
C LEU A 521 -22.50 -10.51 0.46
N LYS A 522 -22.48 -11.20 -0.69
CA LYS A 522 -21.83 -12.51 -0.86
C LYS A 522 -20.33 -12.47 -0.57
N LYS A 523 -19.68 -11.32 -0.68
CA LYS A 523 -18.29 -11.10 -0.31
C LYS A 523 -18.10 -10.69 1.16
N GLY A 524 -19.13 -10.80 1.99
CA GLY A 524 -19.08 -10.43 3.40
C GLY A 524 -19.07 -8.91 3.65
N ARG A 525 -19.55 -8.10 2.72
CA ARG A 525 -19.71 -6.65 2.86
C ARG A 525 -21.10 -6.32 3.43
N VAL A 526 -21.30 -6.60 4.72
CA VAL A 526 -22.55 -6.32 5.43
C VAL A 526 -22.46 -4.95 6.09
N ALA A 527 -23.49 -4.13 5.95
CA ALA A 527 -23.57 -2.85 6.64
C ALA A 527 -23.95 -3.08 8.11
N VAL A 528 -23.19 -2.48 9.01
CA VAL A 528 -23.38 -2.54 10.46
C VAL A 528 -23.23 -1.16 11.05
N CYS A 529 -23.94 -0.88 12.17
CA CYS A 529 -23.69 0.34 12.93
C CYS A 529 -22.27 0.28 13.48
N GLY A 530 -21.49 1.30 13.16
CA GLY A 530 -20.09 1.34 13.54
C GLY A 530 -19.26 2.21 12.61
N ASN A 531 -17.97 2.37 12.93
CA ASN A 531 -17.04 3.17 12.16
C ASN A 531 -15.71 2.45 11.96
N TYR A 532 -14.95 2.94 10.98
CA TYR A 532 -13.53 2.66 10.84
C TYR A 532 -12.75 3.72 11.55
N GLN A 533 -11.92 3.32 12.51
CA GLN A 533 -11.18 4.26 13.32
C GLN A 533 -9.69 3.95 13.30
N VAL A 534 -8.90 4.98 13.51
CA VAL A 534 -7.45 4.88 13.69
C VAL A 534 -7.18 4.71 15.18
N LEU A 535 -6.35 3.72 15.51
CA LEU A 535 -5.93 3.46 16.88
C LEU A 535 -4.92 4.52 17.33
N PHE A 536 -5.13 5.05 18.53
CA PHE A 536 -4.21 5.93 19.22
C PHE A 536 -3.94 5.33 20.60
N GLY A 537 -2.75 4.78 20.78
CA GLY A 537 -2.38 4.06 22.00
C GLY A 537 -1.80 4.96 23.06
N ASN A 538 -2.31 4.89 24.28
CA ASN A 538 -1.79 5.64 25.43
C ASN A 538 -1.49 7.11 25.13
N ALA A 539 -2.48 7.81 24.58
CA ALA A 539 -2.33 9.17 24.07
C ALA A 539 -1.89 10.17 25.14
N TYR A 540 -2.50 10.11 26.34
CA TYR A 540 -2.16 11.02 27.44
C TYR A 540 -0.79 10.69 28.03
N GLU A 541 -0.48 9.42 28.16
CA GLU A 541 0.81 8.94 28.62
C GLU A 541 1.96 9.35 27.68
N PHE A 542 1.66 9.54 26.39
CA PHE A 542 2.63 10.08 25.43
C PHE A 542 3.01 11.53 25.78
N LEU A 543 2.04 12.33 26.20
CA LEU A 543 2.32 13.69 26.70
C LEU A 543 3.18 13.65 27.98
N LEU A 544 2.84 12.79 28.94
CA LEU A 544 3.60 12.64 30.19
C LEU A 544 5.07 12.26 29.93
N ALA A 545 5.30 11.36 28.98
CA ALA A 545 6.66 10.93 28.61
C ALA A 545 7.51 12.05 27.97
N LEU A 546 6.94 13.20 27.64
CA LEU A 546 7.71 14.34 27.12
C LEU A 546 8.59 14.98 28.16
N THR A 547 8.28 14.83 29.46
CA THR A 547 9.02 15.45 30.58
C THR A 547 9.78 14.44 31.40
N ASP A 548 9.61 13.15 31.17
CA ASP A 548 10.27 12.08 31.92
C ASP A 548 10.96 11.08 31.03
N GLU A 549 12.30 11.13 30.96
CA GLU A 549 13.08 10.13 30.22
C GLU A 549 13.05 8.75 30.88
N SER A 550 12.74 8.65 32.14
CA SER A 550 12.66 7.41 32.91
C SER A 550 11.27 6.78 32.88
N TYR A 551 10.28 7.44 32.26
CA TYR A 551 8.91 6.94 32.23
C TYR A 551 8.85 5.51 31.67
N GLU A 552 8.36 4.59 32.48
CA GLU A 552 8.10 3.20 32.12
C GLU A 552 6.59 2.98 31.99
N PRO A 553 6.11 2.46 30.85
CA PRO A 553 4.69 2.24 30.64
C PRO A 553 4.22 0.96 31.35
N THR A 554 4.01 1.05 32.66
CA THR A 554 3.51 -0.05 33.51
C THR A 554 2.00 0.04 33.74
N GLU A 555 1.43 1.23 33.69
CA GLU A 555 0.00 1.49 33.90
C GLU A 555 -0.46 2.69 33.06
N SER A 556 -1.75 2.73 32.76
CA SER A 556 -2.38 3.85 32.07
C SER A 556 -3.01 4.81 33.09
N PHE A 557 -2.86 6.12 32.84
CA PHE A 557 -3.45 7.17 33.66
C PHE A 557 -4.75 7.72 33.10
N SER A 558 -5.09 7.34 31.83
CA SER A 558 -6.24 7.89 31.13
C SER A 558 -7.38 6.89 30.95
N LEU A 559 -7.06 5.62 30.75
CA LEU A 559 -8.04 4.57 30.46
C LEU A 559 -7.74 3.32 31.29
N ASP A 560 -8.75 2.83 32.03
CA ASP A 560 -8.66 1.55 32.71
C ASP A 560 -8.74 0.38 31.71
N ASP A 561 -8.42 -0.82 32.18
CA ASP A 561 -8.60 -2.05 31.46
C ASP A 561 -10.07 -2.22 31.01
N GLY A 562 -10.28 -2.62 29.77
CA GLY A 562 -11.62 -2.77 29.23
C GLY A 562 -12.26 -1.46 28.76
N GLN A 563 -11.55 -0.34 28.78
CA GLN A 563 -12.05 0.96 28.34
C GLN A 563 -11.41 1.41 27.03
N VAL A 564 -12.16 2.20 26.28
CA VAL A 564 -11.70 2.93 25.09
C VAL A 564 -12.32 4.32 25.09
N CYS A 565 -11.69 5.28 24.43
CA CYS A 565 -12.24 6.63 24.29
C CYS A 565 -12.40 6.99 22.80
N THR A 566 -13.63 7.27 22.40
CA THR A 566 -13.94 7.80 21.07
C THR A 566 -15.18 8.68 21.14
N THR A 567 -15.24 9.68 20.29
CA THR A 567 -16.42 10.56 20.14
C THR A 567 -17.53 9.95 19.27
N ALA A 568 -17.27 8.79 18.63
CA ALA A 568 -18.24 8.12 17.75
C ALA A 568 -19.41 7.46 18.51
N PHE A 569 -19.26 7.18 19.80
CA PHE A 569 -20.24 6.47 20.64
C PHE A 569 -20.45 7.18 21.95
N ALA A 570 -21.61 6.93 22.58
CA ALA A 570 -21.95 7.56 23.85
C ALA A 570 -21.06 7.05 25.00
N HIS A 571 -20.86 7.90 26.02
CA HIS A 571 -20.20 7.50 27.25
C HIS A 571 -20.91 6.31 27.91
N GLY A 572 -20.16 5.32 28.35
CA GLY A 572 -20.68 4.10 28.99
C GLY A 572 -21.19 3.03 28.01
N GLU A 573 -21.24 3.30 26.71
CA GLU A 573 -21.68 2.34 25.71
C GLU A 573 -20.67 1.20 25.54
N MET A 574 -21.18 -0.04 25.43
CA MET A 574 -20.37 -1.20 25.12
C MET A 574 -20.17 -1.34 23.61
N VAL A 575 -18.94 -1.41 23.17
CA VAL A 575 -18.55 -1.46 21.77
C VAL A 575 -17.69 -2.69 21.49
N LEU A 576 -17.95 -3.34 20.36
CA LEU A 576 -17.10 -4.43 19.85
C LEU A 576 -16.04 -3.84 18.93
N CYS A 577 -14.81 -3.85 19.40
CA CYS A 577 -13.65 -3.46 18.62
C CYS A 577 -13.12 -4.67 17.85
N ALA A 578 -12.79 -4.46 16.57
CA ALA A 578 -12.21 -5.50 15.73
C ALA A 578 -11.01 -4.94 14.98
N ARG A 579 -9.85 -5.56 15.15
CA ARG A 579 -8.61 -5.11 14.53
C ARG A 579 -8.27 -5.90 13.26
N SER A 580 -7.93 -5.19 12.20
CA SER A 580 -7.42 -5.80 10.96
C SER A 580 -5.89 -6.03 11.05
N PRO A 581 -5.35 -7.15 10.55
CA PRO A 581 -6.05 -8.27 9.91
C PRO A 581 -6.79 -9.15 10.90
N HIS A 582 -8.01 -9.59 10.54
CA HIS A 582 -8.83 -10.47 11.38
C HIS A 582 -8.44 -11.91 11.14
N ILE A 583 -7.52 -12.44 11.93
CA ILE A 583 -6.96 -13.79 11.77
C ILE A 583 -7.56 -14.75 12.82
N THR A 584 -7.74 -14.25 14.05
CA THR A 584 -8.23 -15.04 15.18
C THR A 584 -9.30 -14.26 15.96
N MET A 585 -10.07 -14.97 16.81
CA MET A 585 -10.98 -14.31 17.75
C MET A 585 -10.24 -13.35 18.70
N GLY A 586 -8.97 -13.56 18.87
CA GLY A 586 -8.08 -12.67 19.56
C GLY A 586 -8.03 -11.23 19.00
N ASN A 587 -8.43 -11.01 17.76
CA ASN A 587 -8.53 -9.65 17.19
C ASN A 587 -9.86 -8.94 17.49
N LEU A 588 -10.71 -9.56 18.32
CA LEU A 588 -11.98 -8.99 18.79
C LEU A 588 -11.82 -8.60 20.25
N TYR A 589 -12.33 -7.43 20.59
CA TYR A 589 -12.24 -6.86 21.92
C TYR A 589 -13.55 -6.15 22.26
N LEU A 590 -14.18 -6.54 23.37
CA LEU A 590 -15.38 -5.88 23.87
C LEU A 590 -14.96 -4.87 24.94
N ALA A 591 -15.16 -3.60 24.65
CA ALA A 591 -14.76 -2.50 25.52
C ALA A 591 -15.93 -1.59 25.87
N ARG A 592 -15.77 -0.84 26.97
CA ARG A 592 -16.67 0.24 27.34
C ARG A 592 -16.13 1.56 26.81
N ASN A 593 -16.91 2.29 26.07
CA ASN A 593 -16.53 3.65 25.65
C ASN A 593 -16.65 4.61 26.85
N VAL A 594 -15.58 5.33 27.15
CA VAL A 594 -15.57 6.36 28.18
C VAL A 594 -15.08 7.68 27.57
N HIS A 595 -15.68 8.80 28.00
CA HIS A 595 -15.21 10.12 27.62
C HIS A 595 -14.26 10.60 28.71
N CYS A 596 -12.95 10.34 28.54
CA CYS A 596 -11.90 10.77 29.46
C CYS A 596 -11.62 12.25 29.26
N TYR A 597 -11.59 13.01 30.37
CA TYR A 597 -11.40 14.47 30.36
C TYR A 597 -10.07 14.86 29.70
N ASP A 598 -8.97 14.25 30.08
CA ASP A 598 -7.62 14.61 29.61
C ASP A 598 -7.47 14.30 28.11
N LEU A 599 -8.04 13.18 27.65
CA LEU A 599 -8.03 12.84 26.25
C LEU A 599 -8.84 13.85 25.41
N LEU A 600 -10.00 14.29 25.89
CA LEU A 600 -10.83 15.26 25.17
C LEU A 600 -10.31 16.69 25.27
N ARG A 601 -9.52 17.02 26.31
CA ARG A 601 -8.92 18.34 26.50
C ARG A 601 -7.72 18.56 25.57
N TYR A 602 -6.82 17.59 25.55
CA TYR A 602 -5.54 17.78 24.86
C TYR A 602 -5.52 17.24 23.42
N PHE A 603 -6.52 16.43 23.03
CA PHE A 603 -6.57 15.86 21.67
C PHE A 603 -7.87 16.23 20.97
N ASN A 604 -7.75 16.72 19.74
CA ASN A 604 -8.90 17.04 18.90
C ASN A 604 -9.43 15.76 18.23
N LEU A 605 -10.04 14.88 19.04
CA LEU A 605 -10.53 13.58 18.62
C LEU A 605 -11.75 13.73 17.72
N THR A 606 -11.69 13.12 16.55
CA THR A 606 -12.84 12.97 15.64
C THR A 606 -13.50 11.60 15.84
N PRO A 607 -14.72 11.38 15.31
CA PRO A 607 -15.34 10.05 15.32
C PRO A 607 -14.50 8.94 14.63
N ASN A 608 -13.45 9.32 13.94
CA ASN A 608 -12.57 8.41 13.20
C ASN A 608 -11.33 7.97 13.99
N ILE A 609 -11.24 8.39 15.26
CA ILE A 609 -10.13 8.04 16.17
C ILE A 609 -10.68 7.32 17.40
N ILE A 610 -9.93 6.32 17.83
CA ILE A 610 -10.16 5.60 19.07
C ILE A 610 -8.88 5.55 19.88
N CYS A 611 -8.92 6.10 21.10
CA CYS A 611 -7.87 5.92 22.07
C CYS A 611 -8.04 4.60 22.81
N VAL A 612 -6.94 3.89 22.99
CA VAL A 612 -6.89 2.58 23.66
C VAL A 612 -5.79 2.56 24.70
N ASN A 613 -6.02 1.78 25.75
CA ASN A 613 -4.97 1.44 26.69
C ASN A 613 -4.08 0.35 26.06
N ALA A 614 -2.92 0.75 25.55
CA ALA A 614 -1.97 -0.17 24.91
C ALA A 614 -1.05 -0.88 25.93
N ILE A 615 -1.20 -0.62 27.21
CA ILE A 615 -0.49 -1.28 28.33
C ILE A 615 -1.30 -2.49 28.82
N GLU A 616 -2.59 -2.53 28.52
CA GLU A 616 -3.48 -3.61 28.95
C GLU A 616 -3.11 -4.96 28.34
N SER A 617 -3.01 -5.98 29.19
CA SER A 617 -2.66 -7.34 28.80
C SER A 617 -3.64 -7.93 27.76
N ASN A 618 -4.93 -7.61 27.85
CA ASN A 618 -5.95 -8.15 26.91
C ASN A 618 -5.81 -7.65 25.46
N ILE A 619 -5.36 -6.42 25.25
CA ILE A 619 -5.07 -5.88 23.92
C ILE A 619 -3.67 -6.30 23.49
N GLN A 620 -2.73 -6.37 24.44
CA GLN A 620 -1.32 -6.61 24.20
C GLN A 620 -0.94 -8.09 24.18
N GLN A 621 -1.61 -8.96 24.89
CA GLN A 621 -1.41 -10.43 24.83
C GLN A 621 -1.49 -11.00 23.41
N ARG A 622 -1.73 -10.10 22.45
CA ARG A 622 -1.85 -10.44 21.06
C ARG A 622 -0.66 -9.86 20.31
N PRO A 623 0.38 -10.67 19.98
CA PRO A 623 1.70 -10.26 19.50
C PRO A 623 1.70 -9.40 18.23
N TRP A 624 0.58 -8.83 17.84
CA TRP A 624 0.38 -8.05 16.62
C TRP A 624 -0.11 -6.61 16.85
N CYS A 625 -0.16 -6.15 18.11
CA CYS A 625 -0.61 -4.79 18.43
C CYS A 625 0.50 -3.75 18.25
N ARG A 626 0.65 -3.24 17.03
CA ARG A 626 1.34 -1.98 16.77
C ARG A 626 0.30 -0.93 16.43
N PRO A 627 -0.02 0.02 17.35
CA PRO A 627 -1.18 0.91 17.21
C PRO A 627 -1.22 1.71 15.91
N ALA A 628 -0.16 2.39 15.57
CA ALA A 628 -0.15 3.36 14.46
C ALA A 628 -0.15 2.77 13.04
N ARG A 629 -0.15 1.46 12.89
CA ARG A 629 -0.13 0.82 11.56
C ARG A 629 -1.46 0.20 11.16
N HIS A 630 -2.45 0.19 12.04
CA HIS A 630 -3.68 -0.57 11.81
C HIS A 630 -4.93 0.29 11.99
N GLN A 631 -5.85 0.16 11.05
CA GLN A 631 -7.20 0.69 11.18
C GLN A 631 -8.04 -0.29 12.00
N GLY A 632 -8.53 0.14 13.15
CA GLY A 632 -9.51 -0.60 13.95
C GLY A 632 -10.91 -0.46 13.37
N ARG A 633 -11.75 -1.48 13.55
CA ARG A 633 -13.18 -1.42 13.27
C ARG A 633 -13.93 -1.52 14.59
N MET A 634 -14.84 -0.58 14.82
CA MET A 634 -15.77 -0.67 15.93
C MET A 634 -17.19 -0.99 15.44
N ILE A 635 -17.84 -1.88 16.15
CA ILE A 635 -19.21 -2.30 15.87
C ILE A 635 -20.01 -2.15 17.17
N ARG A 636 -21.15 -1.46 17.12
CA ARG A 636 -22.06 -1.42 18.28
C ARG A 636 -22.45 -2.83 18.72
N SER A 637 -22.43 -3.06 20.04
CA SER A 637 -22.90 -4.32 20.60
C SER A 637 -24.36 -4.58 20.22
N ALA A 638 -24.70 -5.81 19.92
CA ALA A 638 -26.06 -6.21 19.52
C ALA A 638 -27.18 -5.87 20.55
N ARG A 639 -26.83 -5.49 21.77
CA ARG A 639 -27.80 -5.06 22.80
C ARG A 639 -28.37 -3.67 22.55
N SER A 640 -27.73 -2.80 21.78
CA SER A 640 -28.26 -1.47 21.46
C SER A 640 -29.29 -1.46 20.32
N PHE A 641 -29.59 -2.59 19.68
CA PHE A 641 -30.62 -2.73 18.64
C PHE A 641 -32.07 -2.80 19.19
N ARG A 642 -32.30 -2.62 20.50
CA ARG A 642 -33.64 -2.65 21.10
C ARG A 642 -34.18 -1.26 21.48
N ARG A 643 -33.88 -0.24 20.70
CA ARG A 643 -34.62 1.03 20.76
C ARG A 643 -34.87 1.57 19.36
#